data_5ae5d82a4f788881688ec602320d2a60
#
_entry.id   5ae5d82a4f788881688ec602320d2a60
#
_cell.length_a   1.000
_cell.length_b   1.000
_cell.length_c   1.000
_cell.angle_alpha   90.00
_cell.angle_beta   90.00
_cell.angle_gamma   90.00
#
_symmetry.space_group_name_H-M   'P 1'
#
loop_
_entity.id
_entity.type
_entity.pdbx_description
1 polymer ?
#
loop_
_entity_poly.entity_id
_entity_poly.type
_entity_poly.pdbx_seq_one_letter_code
_entity_poly.pdbx_strand_id
1 'polypeptide(L)'
;MCRTAVRHGEIETNSEVDHLHRNGFRRGSAGVSGLRCLRVFFRRAIVLLVAILFSFGGIAFGQKKQKLEKHFREWLERDVAYIITKDERDIFLKLTTDDAREKFIETFWEIRNPSPGSPTNSYKDEIYQRIAFADARFGIGSGVEGWRTDRGRTYITLGPPQQKQVFRNSANLYPIEIWFYGGANSALPPFFYVMFYQREGGGEYRFYSPYTDGPDKLITGVEAINSRLTALRLIRNSVGPEVARISLSLLPDEPVDETTGIVSLESDILLNSIKNLANLPANRDDILRRKTNRETVTSRLVLEGRNLDIVTFPARDSRGLTRLDYALRLHSPSDLSMAEEKDGRYSYSVEFRVRVFSSENKLIFTQQKSLSDSMTKKRFETIKDKVFGYEGTLPLPPAKYHLEFQFTDWSKKAAFHTVREILIPLPANDSMVVPGVLPFLSAENADPALAELMPFTIGGVQFTPMPSSTPTLAPGTNLQVVYQIWTPPSDPRGNLGKKLDVEYAFGRPAVPGSATKVKDEISREQFDAAGSLVTGKKLSLDQQSSGSYILNVTVNNPETKHNGFGTLNFKVLDAPSPPEPWDVIEPGIAQDAEKGILDQQRGLCYWALGQFDEARVWFRRALQLDNSNDVARARLVDAYFSKMDYAAVVSLFSDVGVTETTDSETLLRIATSLEKRGSTSQAISVIENALQSRPEEGPLYLALAQYYSEIGNARKAAELTQRGKSYSTTDSTKH
;
A
#
# COMPACT_ATOMS: atom_id res chain seq x y z
N MET A 1 -57.02 3.02 -20.10
CA MET A 1 -58.12 2.14 -20.53
C MET A 1 -57.51 0.85 -21.04
N CYS A 2 -58.10 -0.28 -20.61
CA CYS A 2 -57.79 -1.70 -20.87
C CYS A 2 -56.44 -2.21 -20.36
N ARG A 3 -56.36 -2.90 -19.26
CA ARG A 3 -56.93 -4.12 -18.60
C ARG A 3 -56.86 -5.38 -19.44
N THR A 4 -56.23 -6.37 -18.80
CA THR A 4 -56.47 -7.82 -18.62
C THR A 4 -55.39 -8.68 -19.29
N ALA A 5 -54.95 -9.79 -18.74
CA ALA A 5 -55.32 -10.63 -17.61
C ALA A 5 -54.19 -11.62 -17.27
N VAL A 6 -54.19 -11.99 -16.01
CA VAL A 6 -53.46 -13.07 -15.35
C VAL A 6 -53.92 -14.45 -15.82
N ARG A 7 -53.03 -15.45 -15.89
CA ARG A 7 -53.38 -16.85 -15.64
C ARG A 7 -52.31 -17.57 -14.84
N HIS A 8 -52.73 -18.02 -13.66
CA HIS A 8 -52.11 -19.01 -12.81
C HIS A 8 -52.13 -20.41 -13.45
N GLY A 9 -51.14 -21.21 -13.18
CA GLY A 9 -51.14 -22.64 -13.34
C GLY A 9 -50.45 -23.28 -12.15
N GLU A 10 -51.25 -23.97 -11.36
CA GLU A 10 -50.92 -24.66 -10.14
C GLU A 10 -50.11 -25.95 -10.38
N ILE A 11 -49.34 -26.26 -9.39
CA ILE A 11 -48.46 -27.45 -9.28
C ILE A 11 -49.21 -28.49 -8.45
N GLU A 12 -49.27 -29.72 -8.93
CA GLU A 12 -49.61 -30.87 -8.09
C GLU A 12 -48.39 -31.57 -7.58
N THR A 13 -48.40 -31.70 -6.25
CA THR A 13 -47.57 -32.58 -5.45
C THR A 13 -48.15 -33.97 -5.44
N ASN A 14 -47.34 -34.99 -5.56
CA ASN A 14 -47.68 -36.35 -5.06
C ASN A 14 -46.52 -36.95 -4.30
N SER A 15 -46.79 -37.10 -3.01
CA SER A 15 -46.15 -38.01 -2.09
C SER A 15 -46.80 -39.37 -2.17
N GLU A 16 -46.07 -40.42 -2.13
CA GLU A 16 -46.54 -41.66 -1.50
C GLU A 16 -45.38 -42.47 -0.92
N VAL A 17 -45.62 -42.77 0.32
CA VAL A 17 -44.92 -43.58 1.29
C VAL A 17 -45.50 -45.01 1.17
N ASP A 18 -44.74 -45.99 1.46
CA ASP A 18 -45.00 -47.06 2.41
C ASP A 18 -44.68 -48.49 1.99
N HIS A 19 -43.90 -49.05 2.88
CA HIS A 19 -44.10 -50.37 3.56
C HIS A 19 -43.99 -51.70 2.80
N LEU A 20 -43.21 -52.51 3.34
CA LEU A 20 -43.43 -53.76 4.14
C LEU A 20 -42.60 -54.96 3.75
N HIS A 21 -42.01 -55.51 4.70
CA HIS A 21 -41.99 -56.77 5.43
C HIS A 21 -40.99 -57.88 5.07
N ARG A 22 -40.20 -58.17 6.06
CA ARG A 22 -39.85 -59.44 6.73
C ARG A 22 -40.25 -60.76 6.05
N ASN A 23 -39.26 -61.64 5.99
CA ASN A 23 -39.19 -63.03 6.53
C ASN A 23 -38.02 -63.72 5.83
N GLY A 24 -37.12 -64.44 6.37
CA GLY A 24 -37.14 -65.35 7.51
C GLY A 24 -36.55 -66.68 7.11
N PHE A 25 -35.49 -67.17 7.82
CA PHE A 25 -35.05 -68.53 7.94
C PHE A 25 -34.46 -69.33 6.73
N ARG A 26 -33.28 -69.86 6.74
CA ARG A 26 -32.77 -71.00 7.46
C ARG A 26 -31.31 -71.36 7.13
N ARG A 27 -30.67 -71.97 8.08
CA ARG A 27 -29.30 -72.51 8.19
C ARG A 27 -28.93 -73.48 7.07
N GLY A 28 -27.68 -73.44 6.65
CA GLY A 28 -26.93 -74.51 6.03
C GLY A 28 -25.44 -74.31 6.24
N SER A 29 -24.89 -75.19 7.12
CA SER A 29 -23.47 -75.28 7.44
C SER A 29 -22.70 -75.99 6.35
N ALA A 30 -21.63 -75.42 5.80
CA ALA A 30 -20.45 -76.19 5.37
C ALA A 30 -19.36 -75.21 4.85
N GLY A 31 -18.12 -75.40 5.30
CA GLY A 31 -16.91 -75.02 4.59
C GLY A 31 -16.08 -73.86 5.14
N VAL A 32 -15.59 -73.97 6.39
CA VAL A 32 -14.52 -73.15 6.94
C VAL A 32 -13.17 -73.78 6.58
N SER A 33 -12.58 -73.46 5.46
CA SER A 33 -11.15 -73.73 5.22
C SER A 33 -10.53 -72.90 4.08
N GLY A 34 -11.29 -72.18 3.24
CA GLY A 34 -10.74 -71.40 2.11
C GLY A 34 -10.42 -69.93 2.39
N LEU A 35 -10.97 -69.36 3.46
CA LEU A 35 -10.90 -67.90 3.73
C LEU A 35 -9.70 -67.45 4.59
N ARG A 36 -8.94 -68.39 5.19
CA ARG A 36 -7.72 -68.02 5.96
C ARG A 36 -6.49 -67.79 5.08
N CYS A 37 -6.36 -68.48 3.97
CA CYS A 37 -5.25 -68.29 3.04
C CYS A 37 -5.36 -66.98 2.25
N LEU A 38 -6.56 -66.55 1.83
CA LEU A 38 -6.72 -65.32 1.11
C LEU A 38 -6.48 -64.06 1.95
N ARG A 39 -6.82 -64.08 3.25
CA ARG A 39 -6.58 -62.95 4.14
C ARG A 39 -5.10 -62.76 4.49
N VAL A 40 -4.29 -63.81 4.50
CA VAL A 40 -2.86 -63.73 4.76
C VAL A 40 -2.13 -63.21 3.49
N PHE A 41 -2.57 -63.62 2.28
CA PHE A 41 -2.00 -63.12 1.06
C PHE A 41 -2.38 -61.64 0.79
N PHE A 42 -3.61 -61.23 1.06
CA PHE A 42 -4.02 -59.82 0.94
C PHE A 42 -3.31 -58.94 2.00
N ARG A 43 -3.13 -59.39 3.22
CA ARG A 43 -2.37 -58.64 4.25
C ARG A 43 -0.89 -58.52 3.88
N ARG A 44 -0.27 -59.55 3.29
CA ARG A 44 1.13 -59.46 2.84
C ARG A 44 1.27 -58.60 1.58
N ALA A 45 0.31 -58.61 0.67
CA ALA A 45 0.29 -57.74 -0.51
C ALA A 45 0.06 -56.27 -0.14
N ILE A 46 -0.81 -55.96 0.85
CA ILE A 46 -1.03 -54.63 1.36
C ILE A 46 0.20 -54.12 2.14
N VAL A 47 0.85 -54.94 2.93
CA VAL A 47 2.08 -54.56 3.64
C VAL A 47 3.23 -54.33 2.66
N LEU A 48 3.35 -55.11 1.58
CA LEU A 48 4.32 -54.90 0.52
C LEU A 48 4.01 -53.63 -0.33
N LEU A 49 2.75 -53.36 -0.62
CA LEU A 49 2.31 -52.15 -1.31
C LEU A 49 2.52 -50.89 -0.46
N VAL A 50 2.25 -50.97 0.84
CA VAL A 50 2.52 -49.87 1.79
C VAL A 50 4.03 -49.68 1.99
N ALA A 51 4.83 -50.78 2.03
CA ALA A 51 6.29 -50.68 2.10
C ALA A 51 6.88 -50.08 0.80
N ILE A 52 6.31 -50.41 -0.38
CA ILE A 52 6.71 -49.80 -1.65
C ILE A 52 6.27 -48.32 -1.75
N LEU A 53 5.09 -47.95 -1.23
CA LEU A 53 4.66 -46.54 -1.14
C LEU A 53 5.50 -45.76 -0.11
N PHE A 54 5.98 -46.37 0.98
CA PHE A 54 6.92 -45.74 1.90
C PHE A 54 8.38 -45.68 1.34
N SER A 55 8.73 -46.55 0.41
CA SER A 55 10.05 -46.53 -0.25
C SER A 55 10.12 -45.50 -1.37
N PHE A 56 8.99 -45.10 -1.96
CA PHE A 56 8.92 -44.01 -2.96
C PHE A 56 8.45 -42.68 -2.36
N GLY A 57 7.99 -42.62 -1.10
CA GLY A 57 7.62 -41.43 -0.39
C GLY A 57 8.79 -40.67 0.27
N GLY A 58 10.02 -41.13 0.08
CA GLY A 58 11.23 -40.61 0.73
C GLY A 58 12.19 -39.87 -0.20
N ILE A 59 11.77 -39.44 -1.40
CA ILE A 59 12.46 -38.37 -2.09
C ILE A 59 11.84 -37.05 -1.60
N ALA A 60 12.11 -36.73 -0.33
CA ALA A 60 12.23 -35.35 0.04
C ALA A 60 13.34 -34.82 -0.89
N PHE A 61 12.98 -34.09 -1.92
CA PHE A 61 13.87 -33.10 -2.50
C PHE A 61 14.21 -32.17 -1.32
N GLY A 62 15.20 -32.56 -0.56
CA GLY A 62 15.98 -31.62 0.21
C GLY A 62 16.49 -30.64 -0.84
N GLN A 63 15.80 -29.48 -0.95
CA GLN A 63 16.38 -28.35 -1.61
C GLN A 63 17.72 -28.15 -0.91
N LYS A 64 18.81 -28.65 -1.56
CA LYS A 64 20.15 -28.23 -1.19
C LYS A 64 20.06 -26.71 -1.19
N LYS A 65 20.17 -26.09 0.00
CA LYS A 65 20.30 -24.64 0.11
C LYS A 65 21.39 -24.28 -0.88
N GLN A 66 21.00 -23.69 -2.02
CA GLN A 66 21.92 -23.31 -3.06
C GLN A 66 22.89 -22.32 -2.41
N LYS A 67 24.16 -22.69 -2.37
CA LYS A 67 25.18 -21.88 -1.70
C LYS A 67 25.22 -20.56 -2.44
N LEU A 68 24.84 -19.50 -1.76
CA LEU A 68 24.81 -18.16 -2.34
C LEU A 68 26.19 -17.85 -2.92
N GLU A 69 26.25 -17.36 -4.16
CA GLU A 69 27.50 -16.93 -4.77
C GLU A 69 28.18 -15.84 -3.94
N LYS A 70 29.50 -15.72 -4.07
CA LYS A 70 30.30 -14.86 -3.19
C LYS A 70 29.83 -13.41 -3.22
N HIS A 71 29.59 -12.85 -4.41
CA HIS A 71 29.19 -11.44 -4.54
C HIS A 71 27.80 -11.15 -3.95
N PHE A 72 26.83 -12.05 -4.10
CA PHE A 72 25.51 -11.90 -3.47
C PHE A 72 25.59 -11.99 -1.94
N ARG A 73 26.49 -12.84 -1.45
CA ARG A 73 26.72 -12.95 -0.01
C ARG A 73 27.39 -11.68 0.54
N GLU A 74 28.42 -11.16 -0.15
CA GLU A 74 29.08 -9.92 0.23
C GLU A 74 28.09 -8.74 0.22
N TRP A 75 27.25 -8.67 -0.82
CA TRP A 75 26.19 -7.66 -0.86
C TRP A 75 25.24 -7.76 0.34
N LEU A 76 24.71 -8.96 0.62
CA LEU A 76 23.73 -9.19 1.68
C LEU A 76 24.30 -9.01 3.10
N GLU A 77 25.53 -9.47 3.34
CA GLU A 77 26.16 -9.55 4.66
C GLU A 77 27.05 -8.35 4.99
N ARG A 78 27.42 -7.54 3.99
CA ARG A 78 28.27 -6.36 4.14
C ARG A 78 27.59 -5.09 3.65
N ASP A 79 27.29 -5.02 2.34
CA ASP A 79 26.92 -3.76 1.68
C ASP A 79 25.58 -3.21 2.18
N VAL A 80 24.63 -4.08 2.48
CA VAL A 80 23.29 -3.69 2.97
C VAL A 80 22.96 -4.21 4.36
N ALA A 81 23.94 -4.81 5.05
CA ALA A 81 23.72 -5.50 6.33
C ALA A 81 22.94 -4.70 7.39
N TYR A 82 23.12 -3.38 7.41
CA TYR A 82 22.51 -2.47 8.40
C TYR A 82 21.30 -1.68 7.87
N ILE A 83 20.98 -1.78 6.58
CA ILE A 83 19.91 -1.03 5.94
C ILE A 83 18.85 -1.92 5.28
N ILE A 84 19.12 -3.22 5.13
CA ILE A 84 18.13 -4.20 4.65
C ILE A 84 17.20 -4.60 5.77
N THR A 85 15.89 -4.63 5.49
CA THR A 85 14.91 -5.12 6.46
C THR A 85 14.94 -6.65 6.51
N LYS A 86 14.42 -7.22 7.61
CA LYS A 86 14.29 -8.68 7.75
C LYS A 86 13.49 -9.30 6.61
N ASP A 87 12.38 -8.65 6.24
CA ASP A 87 11.51 -9.11 5.16
C ASP A 87 12.23 -9.11 3.79
N GLU A 88 12.94 -8.05 3.46
CA GLU A 88 13.72 -7.95 2.22
C GLU A 88 14.82 -9.03 2.18
N ARG A 89 15.49 -9.26 3.31
CA ARG A 89 16.50 -10.31 3.44
C ARG A 89 15.89 -11.69 3.23
N ASP A 90 14.74 -11.97 3.81
CA ASP A 90 14.04 -13.25 3.69
C ASP A 90 13.55 -13.48 2.25
N ILE A 91 13.12 -12.45 1.54
CA ILE A 91 12.77 -12.51 0.13
C ILE A 91 14.02 -12.82 -0.71
N PHE A 92 15.10 -12.07 -0.51
CA PHE A 92 16.34 -12.28 -1.24
C PHE A 92 16.88 -13.72 -1.12
N LEU A 93 16.84 -14.28 0.07
CA LEU A 93 17.30 -15.64 0.34
C LEU A 93 16.41 -16.73 -0.29
N LYS A 94 15.15 -16.41 -0.62
CA LYS A 94 14.22 -17.31 -1.32
C LYS A 94 14.36 -17.28 -2.84
N LEU A 95 15.06 -16.32 -3.40
CA LEU A 95 15.30 -16.23 -4.84
C LEU A 95 16.20 -17.38 -5.31
N THR A 96 15.80 -18.02 -6.40
CA THR A 96 16.46 -19.25 -6.89
C THR A 96 17.41 -19.00 -8.04
N THR A 97 17.30 -17.88 -8.78
CA THR A 97 18.12 -17.53 -9.93
C THR A 97 18.96 -16.28 -9.67
N ASP A 98 20.13 -16.20 -10.29
CA ASP A 98 21.03 -15.06 -10.14
C ASP A 98 20.46 -13.81 -10.81
N ASP A 99 19.76 -13.94 -11.94
CA ASP A 99 19.04 -12.85 -12.60
C ASP A 99 17.96 -12.23 -11.68
N ALA A 100 17.21 -13.06 -10.94
CA ALA A 100 16.25 -12.57 -9.96
C ALA A 100 16.93 -11.84 -8.80
N ARG A 101 18.13 -12.28 -8.38
CA ARG A 101 18.91 -11.61 -7.34
C ARG A 101 19.46 -10.26 -7.80
N GLU A 102 19.98 -10.18 -9.02
CA GLU A 102 20.43 -8.91 -9.60
C GLU A 102 19.29 -7.90 -9.73
N LYS A 103 18.14 -8.32 -10.25
CA LYS A 103 16.94 -7.47 -10.31
C LYS A 103 16.48 -7.02 -8.93
N PHE A 104 16.59 -7.89 -7.92
CA PHE A 104 16.31 -7.50 -6.54
C PHE A 104 17.26 -6.40 -6.07
N ILE A 105 18.57 -6.56 -6.30
CA ILE A 105 19.59 -5.57 -5.92
C ILE A 105 19.32 -4.23 -6.60
N GLU A 106 19.04 -4.23 -7.92
CA GLU A 106 18.69 -3.01 -8.65
C GLU A 106 17.43 -2.34 -8.04
N THR A 107 16.39 -3.13 -7.81
CA THR A 107 15.13 -2.63 -7.22
C THR A 107 15.33 -2.14 -5.79
N PHE A 108 16.13 -2.82 -4.98
CA PHE A 108 16.47 -2.42 -3.62
C PHE A 108 17.09 -1.02 -3.57
N TRP A 109 18.02 -0.72 -4.47
CA TRP A 109 18.64 0.59 -4.55
C TRP A 109 17.70 1.64 -5.16
N GLU A 110 16.93 1.28 -6.20
CA GLU A 110 15.99 2.21 -6.83
C GLU A 110 14.88 2.68 -5.87
N ILE A 111 14.35 1.79 -5.04
CA ILE A 111 13.36 2.16 -4.01
C ILE A 111 13.93 3.17 -3.01
N ARG A 112 15.24 3.16 -2.79
CA ARG A 112 15.96 4.06 -1.87
C ARG A 112 16.56 5.28 -2.55
N ASN A 113 16.39 5.39 -3.86
CA ASN A 113 16.91 6.52 -4.63
C ASN A 113 16.12 7.80 -4.30
N PRO A 114 16.75 8.87 -3.79
CA PRO A 114 16.07 10.14 -3.55
C PRO A 114 15.54 10.80 -4.82
N SER A 115 16.12 10.44 -5.98
CA SER A 115 15.73 10.94 -7.31
C SER A 115 15.39 9.78 -8.22
N PRO A 116 14.18 9.19 -8.11
CA PRO A 116 13.78 8.02 -8.90
C PRO A 116 13.93 8.26 -10.40
N GLY A 117 14.47 7.27 -11.12
CA GLY A 117 14.73 7.36 -12.55
C GLY A 117 16.02 8.12 -12.93
N SER A 118 16.77 8.66 -11.96
CA SER A 118 18.10 9.20 -12.20
C SER A 118 19.11 8.07 -12.47
N PRO A 119 20.07 8.25 -13.39
CA PRO A 119 21.15 7.27 -13.60
C PRO A 119 22.10 7.17 -12.39
N THR A 120 22.07 8.13 -11.48
CA THR A 120 22.85 8.16 -10.25
C THR A 120 21.96 8.00 -9.03
N ASN A 121 22.38 7.22 -8.06
CA ASN A 121 21.68 7.01 -6.80
C ASN A 121 22.53 7.52 -5.63
N SER A 122 22.29 8.76 -5.23
CA SER A 122 23.09 9.40 -4.17
C SER A 122 23.01 8.69 -2.82
N TYR A 123 21.89 8.03 -2.49
CA TYR A 123 21.77 7.23 -1.28
C TYR A 123 22.69 5.99 -1.33
N LYS A 124 22.72 5.28 -2.46
CA LYS A 124 23.61 4.14 -2.67
C LYS A 124 25.08 4.56 -2.52
N ASP A 125 25.46 5.66 -3.19
CA ASP A 125 26.82 6.18 -3.16
C ASP A 125 27.24 6.58 -1.75
N GLU A 126 26.33 7.22 -1.00
CA GLU A 126 26.56 7.60 0.39
C GLU A 126 26.79 6.37 1.29
N ILE A 127 26.00 5.31 1.14
CA ILE A 127 26.17 4.08 1.95
C ILE A 127 27.54 3.46 1.67
N TYR A 128 27.95 3.33 0.39
CA TYR A 128 29.27 2.81 0.07
C TYR A 128 30.42 3.69 0.59
N GLN A 129 30.27 5.01 0.54
CA GLN A 129 31.25 5.94 1.15
C GLN A 129 31.33 5.76 2.67
N ARG A 130 30.20 5.59 3.35
CA ARG A 130 30.17 5.32 4.78
C ARG A 130 30.84 4.00 5.16
N ILE A 131 30.64 2.93 4.38
CA ILE A 131 31.31 1.64 4.56
C ILE A 131 32.81 1.80 4.38
N ALA A 132 33.24 2.43 3.28
CA ALA A 132 34.66 2.66 3.02
C ALA A 132 35.33 3.50 4.13
N PHE A 133 34.66 4.54 4.61
CA PHE A 133 35.12 5.34 5.74
C PHE A 133 35.24 4.51 7.02
N ALA A 134 34.24 3.68 7.32
CA ALA A 134 34.23 2.81 8.49
C ALA A 134 35.43 1.84 8.45
N ASP A 135 35.67 1.20 7.31
CA ASP A 135 36.80 0.28 7.11
C ASP A 135 38.15 0.97 7.29
N ALA A 136 38.30 2.16 6.73
CA ALA A 136 39.55 2.90 6.81
C ALA A 136 39.85 3.45 8.24
N ARG A 137 38.84 3.64 9.07
CA ARG A 137 38.99 4.36 10.35
C ARG A 137 38.74 3.53 11.60
N PHE A 138 37.77 2.62 11.57
CA PHE A 138 37.31 1.94 12.78
C PHE A 138 37.84 0.50 12.92
N GLY A 139 38.41 -0.06 11.86
CA GLY A 139 39.07 -1.38 11.87
C GLY A 139 40.46 -1.37 12.49
N ILE A 140 41.10 -0.20 12.56
CA ILE A 140 42.49 -0.10 13.02
C ILE A 140 42.61 -0.53 14.47
N GLY A 141 43.41 -1.54 14.75
CA GLY A 141 43.66 -2.08 16.09
C GLY A 141 42.47 -2.86 16.71
N SER A 142 41.39 -3.06 15.99
CA SER A 142 40.21 -3.77 16.50
C SER A 142 40.25 -5.30 16.28
N GLY A 143 41.05 -5.77 15.34
CA GLY A 143 41.08 -7.18 14.93
C GLY A 143 39.90 -7.62 14.06
N VAL A 144 38.98 -6.70 13.71
CA VAL A 144 37.83 -6.92 12.82
C VAL A 144 37.75 -5.82 11.77
N GLU A 145 37.02 -6.09 10.68
CA GLU A 145 36.75 -5.10 9.64
C GLU A 145 35.99 -3.89 10.22
N GLY A 146 36.34 -2.68 9.79
CA GLY A 146 35.81 -1.45 10.40
C GLY A 146 34.31 -1.33 10.33
N TRP A 147 33.69 -1.81 9.24
CA TRP A 147 32.23 -1.82 9.10
C TRP A 147 31.51 -2.71 10.14
N ARG A 148 32.18 -3.74 10.66
CA ARG A 148 31.62 -4.67 11.67
C ARG A 148 31.67 -4.12 13.09
N THR A 149 32.51 -3.12 13.38
CA THR A 149 32.61 -2.52 14.69
C THR A 149 31.33 -1.76 15.08
N ASP A 150 31.09 -1.58 16.37
CA ASP A 150 29.94 -0.77 16.85
C ASP A 150 29.98 0.67 16.33
N ARG A 151 31.20 1.27 16.21
CA ARG A 151 31.37 2.59 15.58
C ARG A 151 31.04 2.56 14.09
N GLY A 152 31.51 1.51 13.38
CA GLY A 152 31.21 1.32 11.95
C GLY A 152 29.73 1.17 11.70
N ARG A 153 29.05 0.30 12.45
CA ARG A 153 27.61 0.13 12.38
C ARG A 153 26.88 1.46 12.57
N THR A 154 27.21 2.19 13.65
CA THR A 154 26.57 3.47 13.96
C THR A 154 26.79 4.49 12.85
N TYR A 155 28.00 4.58 12.32
CA TYR A 155 28.36 5.51 11.25
C TYR A 155 27.67 5.19 9.94
N ILE A 156 27.58 3.91 9.57
CA ILE A 156 26.89 3.47 8.36
C ILE A 156 25.38 3.76 8.48
N THR A 157 24.81 3.48 9.65
CA THR A 157 23.35 3.60 9.88
C THR A 157 22.91 5.05 10.02
N LEU A 158 23.61 5.86 10.80
CA LEU A 158 23.20 7.24 11.15
C LEU A 158 23.97 8.34 10.39
N GLY A 159 25.08 7.98 9.75
CA GLY A 159 25.99 8.94 9.16
C GLY A 159 26.98 9.53 10.16
N PRO A 160 27.73 10.59 9.77
CA PRO A 160 28.66 11.26 10.65
C PRO A 160 27.95 11.93 11.83
N PRO A 161 28.50 11.85 13.06
CA PRO A 161 27.94 12.58 14.20
C PRO A 161 28.14 14.08 14.01
N GLN A 162 27.22 14.89 14.57
CA GLN A 162 27.34 16.35 14.56
C GLN A 162 28.52 16.85 15.44
N GLN A 163 28.74 16.16 16.55
CA GLN A 163 29.88 16.44 17.46
C GLN A 163 30.50 15.13 17.92
N LYS A 164 31.80 15.16 18.12
CA LYS A 164 32.58 14.01 18.57
C LYS A 164 33.58 14.45 19.63
N GLN A 165 33.53 13.78 20.78
CA GLN A 165 34.52 13.96 21.87
C GLN A 165 35.30 12.66 22.05
N VAL A 166 36.60 12.75 22.25
CA VAL A 166 37.49 11.57 22.38
C VAL A 166 38.43 11.77 23.60
N PHE A 167 38.38 10.81 24.50
CA PHE A 167 39.19 10.78 25.73
C PHE A 167 40.05 9.52 25.70
N ARG A 168 41.33 9.61 25.31
CA ARG A 168 42.23 8.45 25.17
C ARG A 168 43.17 8.24 26.31
N ASN A 169 43.61 9.33 26.95
CA ASN A 169 44.69 9.32 27.95
C ASN A 169 44.21 9.94 29.26
N SER A 170 42.98 9.66 29.65
CA SER A 170 42.45 10.15 30.92
C SER A 170 42.89 9.28 32.09
N ALA A 171 43.33 9.86 33.20
CA ALA A 171 43.69 9.10 34.39
C ALA A 171 42.48 8.31 34.91
N ASN A 172 42.71 7.05 35.25
CA ASN A 172 41.69 6.14 35.81
C ASN A 172 40.49 5.82 34.91
N LEU A 173 40.55 6.16 33.60
CA LEU A 173 39.46 5.83 32.65
C LEU A 173 39.97 5.03 31.47
N TYR A 174 39.16 4.07 31.03
CA TYR A 174 39.35 3.47 29.73
C TYR A 174 39.15 4.49 28.61
N PRO A 175 39.74 4.32 27.42
CA PRO A 175 39.49 5.21 26.31
C PRO A 175 38.00 5.28 25.96
N ILE A 176 37.47 6.50 25.89
CA ILE A 176 36.06 6.79 25.65
C ILE A 176 35.92 7.66 24.39
N GLU A 177 34.91 7.40 23.60
CA GLU A 177 34.51 8.20 22.45
C GLU A 177 32.99 8.45 22.53
N ILE A 178 32.60 9.74 22.49
CA ILE A 178 31.20 10.18 22.61
C ILE A 178 30.78 10.87 21.30
N TRP A 179 29.71 10.41 20.70
CA TRP A 179 29.12 10.97 19.48
C TRP A 179 27.78 11.61 19.83
N PHE A 180 27.56 12.83 19.38
CA PHE A 180 26.28 13.52 19.50
C PHE A 180 25.54 13.51 18.15
N TYR A 181 24.26 13.19 18.19
CA TYR A 181 23.36 13.21 17.07
C TYR A 181 22.14 14.09 17.35
N GLY A 182 21.73 14.88 16.34
CA GLY A 182 20.50 15.66 16.36
C GLY A 182 19.72 15.43 15.06
N GLY A 183 18.45 15.06 15.15
CA GLY A 183 17.58 14.85 13.99
C GLY A 183 18.05 13.74 13.03
N ALA A 184 18.82 12.76 13.50
CA ALA A 184 19.45 11.73 12.66
C ALA A 184 18.44 10.81 11.99
N ASN A 185 17.32 10.52 12.65
CA ASN A 185 16.25 9.69 12.12
C ASN A 185 14.95 9.94 12.90
N SER A 186 13.80 9.95 12.21
CA SER A 186 12.48 10.17 12.83
C SER A 186 12.03 9.06 13.79
N ALA A 187 12.63 7.87 13.71
CA ALA A 187 12.36 6.74 14.60
C ALA A 187 13.18 6.80 15.90
N LEU A 188 14.08 7.76 16.03
CA LEU A 188 14.93 7.95 17.19
C LEU A 188 14.60 9.26 17.89
N PRO A 189 15.00 9.44 19.16
CA PRO A 189 14.88 10.73 19.85
C PRO A 189 15.50 11.86 19.04
N PRO A 190 15.01 13.10 19.16
CA PRO A 190 15.50 14.23 18.39
C PRO A 190 16.97 14.55 18.69
N PHE A 191 17.43 14.31 19.93
CA PHE A 191 18.80 14.50 20.36
C PHE A 191 19.25 13.34 21.25
N PHE A 192 20.44 12.81 21.00
CA PHE A 192 21.01 11.73 21.81
C PHE A 192 22.50 11.62 21.64
N TYR A 193 23.14 10.99 22.63
CA TYR A 193 24.54 10.58 22.59
C TYR A 193 24.65 9.08 22.26
N VAL A 194 25.78 8.72 21.64
CA VAL A 194 26.25 7.35 21.57
C VAL A 194 27.66 7.33 22.17
N MET A 195 27.84 6.57 23.23
CA MET A 195 29.13 6.43 23.88
C MET A 195 29.74 5.08 23.52
N PHE A 196 31.04 5.12 23.21
CA PHE A 196 31.85 3.93 22.97
C PHE A 196 33.05 3.95 23.93
N TYR A 197 33.47 2.76 24.36
CA TYR A 197 34.65 2.62 25.18
C TYR A 197 35.47 1.38 24.77
N GLN A 198 36.79 1.44 25.02
CA GLN A 198 37.68 0.27 24.85
C GLN A 198 37.73 -0.50 26.15
N ARG A 199 37.04 -1.60 26.22
CA ARG A 199 37.07 -2.51 27.36
C ARG A 199 38.53 -3.02 27.51
N GLU A 200 39.06 -3.00 28.69
CA GLU A 200 40.46 -3.42 28.97
C GLU A 200 41.55 -2.52 28.34
N GLY A 201 41.19 -1.33 27.89
CA GLY A 201 42.16 -0.34 27.39
C GLY A 201 42.71 -0.56 25.98
N GLY A 202 42.23 -1.57 25.27
CA GLY A 202 42.67 -1.89 23.90
C GLY A 202 41.59 -2.56 23.07
N GLY A 203 41.87 -2.81 21.79
CA GLY A 203 40.98 -3.49 20.89
C GLY A 203 39.85 -2.62 20.33
N GLU A 204 38.67 -3.22 20.15
CA GLU A 204 37.50 -2.58 19.57
C GLU A 204 36.82 -1.60 20.57
N TYR A 205 36.38 -0.44 20.06
CA TYR A 205 35.45 0.42 20.78
C TYR A 205 34.05 -0.14 20.68
N ARG A 206 33.46 -0.53 21.82
CA ARG A 206 32.13 -1.11 21.92
C ARG A 206 31.14 -0.10 22.47
N PHE A 207 29.85 -0.33 22.18
CA PHE A 207 28.79 0.46 22.81
C PHE A 207 28.91 0.43 24.33
N TYR A 208 28.79 1.59 24.93
CA TYR A 208 28.56 1.72 26.35
C TYR A 208 27.06 1.86 26.62
N SER A 209 26.55 1.02 27.51
CA SER A 209 25.19 1.07 28.00
C SER A 209 25.18 1.54 29.45
N PRO A 210 24.52 2.67 29.78
CA PRO A 210 24.36 3.09 31.15
C PRO A 210 23.79 2.03 32.08
N TYR A 211 22.77 1.30 31.60
CA TYR A 211 22.06 0.27 32.38
C TYR A 211 22.86 -1.04 32.50
N THR A 212 23.37 -1.53 31.38
CA THR A 212 24.04 -2.85 31.32
C THR A 212 25.48 -2.79 31.82
N ASP A 213 26.23 -1.76 31.45
CA ASP A 213 27.63 -1.60 31.86
C ASP A 213 27.76 -0.78 33.16
N GLY A 214 27.15 0.39 33.22
CA GLY A 214 27.25 1.33 34.31
C GLY A 214 28.55 2.11 34.34
N PRO A 215 28.59 3.25 35.06
CA PRO A 215 29.79 4.12 35.15
C PRO A 215 31.05 3.42 35.65
N ASP A 216 30.90 2.39 36.49
CA ASP A 216 31.99 1.59 37.04
C ASP A 216 32.80 0.84 35.98
N LYS A 217 32.20 0.47 34.84
CA LYS A 217 32.91 -0.18 33.74
C LYS A 217 33.78 0.74 32.91
N LEU A 218 33.65 2.05 33.10
CA LEU A 218 34.49 3.03 32.43
C LEU A 218 35.81 3.29 33.17
N ILE A 219 35.94 2.80 34.41
CA ILE A 219 37.08 3.06 35.28
C ILE A 219 38.15 1.97 35.16
N THR A 220 39.44 2.38 35.10
CA THR A 220 40.60 1.48 35.15
C THR A 220 41.05 1.30 36.58
N GLY A 221 41.51 0.10 36.95
CA GLY A 221 42.13 -0.20 38.23
C GLY A 221 41.48 -1.37 38.98
N VAL A 222 42.29 -2.06 39.78
CA VAL A 222 41.95 -3.38 40.36
C VAL A 222 41.16 -3.26 41.68
N GLU A 223 41.15 -2.12 42.30
CA GLU A 223 40.36 -1.96 43.52
C GLU A 223 38.90 -1.71 43.15
N ALA A 224 38.15 -2.75 43.33
CA ALA A 224 36.73 -2.80 43.01
C ALA A 224 36.02 -1.52 43.48
N ILE A 225 35.70 -0.65 42.54
CA ILE A 225 34.78 0.44 42.77
C ILE A 225 33.38 -0.19 42.81
N ASN A 226 33.02 -0.69 43.99
CA ASN A 226 31.70 -1.29 44.24
C ASN A 226 30.60 -0.23 44.36
N SER A 227 30.88 1.03 43.99
CA SER A 227 29.95 2.13 44.10
C SER A 227 29.93 2.97 42.82
N ARG A 228 28.78 2.99 42.13
CA ARG A 228 28.53 3.88 41.01
C ARG A 228 28.83 5.36 41.32
N LEU A 229 28.54 5.80 42.54
CA LEU A 229 28.81 7.17 42.99
C LEU A 229 30.29 7.51 43.02
N THR A 230 31.14 6.55 43.42
CA THR A 230 32.58 6.71 43.36
C THR A 230 33.09 6.80 41.94
N ALA A 231 32.56 5.94 41.05
CA ALA A 231 32.87 6.00 39.63
C ALA A 231 32.46 7.34 39.00
N LEU A 232 31.28 7.86 39.31
CA LEU A 232 30.80 9.15 38.82
C LEU A 232 31.72 10.31 39.26
N ARG A 233 32.18 10.31 40.53
CA ARG A 233 33.11 11.31 41.02
C ARG A 233 34.44 11.24 40.26
N LEU A 234 34.95 10.06 40.00
CA LEU A 234 36.20 9.89 39.25
C LEU A 234 36.03 10.33 37.78
N ILE A 235 34.93 9.98 37.10
CA ILE A 235 34.62 10.43 35.75
C ILE A 235 34.53 11.97 35.72
N ARG A 236 33.77 12.57 36.66
CA ARG A 236 33.62 14.01 36.76
C ARG A 236 34.96 14.74 36.94
N ASN A 237 35.83 14.23 37.79
CA ASN A 237 37.15 14.82 38.06
C ASN A 237 38.12 14.62 36.89
N SER A 238 38.02 13.53 36.13
CA SER A 238 38.95 13.19 35.06
C SER A 238 38.60 13.82 33.71
N VAL A 239 37.30 13.90 33.37
CA VAL A 239 36.82 14.30 32.02
C VAL A 239 35.64 15.28 32.03
N GLY A 240 35.16 15.67 33.23
CA GLY A 240 34.16 16.69 33.38
C GLY A 240 32.76 16.22 33.76
N PRO A 241 31.88 17.13 34.19
CA PRO A 241 30.53 16.80 34.65
C PRO A 241 29.60 16.31 33.52
N GLU A 242 29.80 16.80 32.31
CA GLU A 242 29.01 16.37 31.16
C GLU A 242 29.16 14.88 30.88
N VAL A 243 30.41 14.39 30.87
CA VAL A 243 30.66 12.93 30.63
C VAL A 243 30.14 12.09 31.78
N ALA A 244 30.22 12.59 33.05
CA ALA A 244 29.63 11.91 34.19
C ALA A 244 28.09 11.77 34.01
N ARG A 245 27.41 12.83 33.57
CA ARG A 245 25.98 12.80 33.25
C ARG A 245 25.67 11.83 32.09
N ILE A 246 26.43 11.91 30.99
CA ILE A 246 26.23 11.01 29.82
C ILE A 246 26.45 9.54 30.23
N SER A 247 27.31 9.26 31.20
CA SER A 247 27.50 7.90 31.71
C SER A 247 26.27 7.35 32.48
N LEU A 248 25.33 8.19 32.88
CA LEU A 248 24.04 7.80 33.48
C LEU A 248 22.90 7.73 32.46
N SER A 249 22.88 8.62 31.48
CA SER A 249 21.90 8.62 30.39
C SER A 249 22.48 9.16 29.08
N LEU A 250 22.21 8.47 27.99
CA LEU A 250 22.56 8.91 26.64
C LEU A 250 21.54 9.92 26.06
N LEU A 251 20.45 10.22 26.80
CA LEU A 251 19.43 11.18 26.41
C LEU A 251 19.68 12.54 27.12
N PRO A 252 19.92 13.64 26.38
CA PRO A 252 20.16 14.95 26.96
C PRO A 252 19.04 15.47 27.86
N ASP A 253 17.79 15.20 27.46
CA ASP A 253 16.59 15.71 28.12
C ASP A 253 16.06 14.80 29.24
N GLU A 254 16.71 13.65 29.49
CA GLU A 254 16.32 12.76 30.57
C GLU A 254 16.90 13.28 31.89
N PRO A 255 16.08 13.55 32.92
CA PRO A 255 16.55 13.94 34.21
C PRO A 255 17.31 12.80 34.88
N VAL A 256 18.57 13.03 35.21
CA VAL A 256 19.41 12.06 35.93
C VAL A 256 19.76 12.61 37.30
N ASP A 257 19.75 11.76 38.33
CA ASP A 257 20.17 12.10 39.67
C ASP A 257 21.56 11.52 39.94
N GLU A 258 22.57 12.40 39.81
CA GLU A 258 23.95 12.03 40.05
C GLU A 258 24.23 11.70 41.52
N THR A 259 23.34 12.08 42.45
CA THR A 259 23.51 11.80 43.90
C THR A 259 23.10 10.38 44.26
N THR A 260 22.21 9.78 43.49
CA THR A 260 21.77 8.37 43.64
C THR A 260 22.51 7.42 42.70
N GLY A 261 23.03 7.92 41.59
CA GLY A 261 23.69 7.11 40.57
C GLY A 261 22.74 6.19 39.83
N ILE A 262 21.45 6.53 39.77
CA ILE A 262 20.43 5.78 38.99
C ILE A 262 20.74 5.98 37.51
N VAL A 263 20.75 4.88 36.76
CA VAL A 263 21.07 4.82 35.34
C VAL A 263 19.80 4.69 34.49
N SER A 264 19.86 5.22 33.28
CA SER A 264 18.77 5.21 32.31
C SER A 264 18.57 3.84 31.67
N LEU A 265 17.33 3.34 31.71
CA LEU A 265 16.89 2.20 30.92
C LEU A 265 16.57 2.63 29.47
N GLU A 266 16.09 3.85 29.27
CA GLU A 266 15.76 4.41 27.95
C GLU A 266 16.99 4.47 27.03
N SER A 267 18.18 4.59 27.63
CA SER A 267 19.45 4.52 26.87
C SER A 267 19.68 3.15 26.23
N ASP A 268 19.27 2.07 26.85
CA ASP A 268 19.36 0.73 26.26
C ASP A 268 18.34 0.54 25.16
N ILE A 269 17.13 1.08 25.32
CA ILE A 269 16.10 1.10 24.27
C ILE A 269 16.63 1.88 23.06
N LEU A 270 17.25 3.03 23.27
CA LEU A 270 17.92 3.81 22.21
C LEU A 270 18.99 2.97 21.47
N LEU A 271 19.91 2.34 22.21
CA LEU A 271 20.98 1.54 21.60
C LEU A 271 20.44 0.36 20.82
N ASN A 272 19.39 -0.31 21.31
CA ASN A 272 18.72 -1.38 20.60
C ASN A 272 17.98 -0.86 19.35
N SER A 273 17.38 0.31 19.45
CA SER A 273 16.74 0.99 18.32
C SER A 273 17.75 1.31 17.22
N ILE A 274 18.94 1.83 17.56
CA ILE A 274 20.02 2.06 16.59
C ILE A 274 20.48 0.76 15.94
N LYS A 275 20.64 -0.33 16.71
CA LYS A 275 21.05 -1.64 16.20
C LYS A 275 20.03 -2.25 15.23
N ASN A 276 18.75 -1.94 15.39
CA ASN A 276 17.64 -2.49 14.62
C ASN A 276 16.94 -1.44 13.76
N LEU A 277 17.59 -0.31 13.45
CA LEU A 277 16.94 0.85 12.82
C LEU A 277 16.21 0.49 11.51
N ALA A 278 16.79 -0.38 10.69
CA ALA A 278 16.16 -0.83 9.45
C ALA A 278 14.78 -1.49 9.66
N ASN A 279 14.54 -2.09 10.83
CA ASN A 279 13.32 -2.83 11.16
C ASN A 279 12.36 -2.04 12.07
N LEU A 280 12.76 -0.87 12.57
CA LEU A 280 11.89 -0.06 13.40
C LEU A 280 10.73 0.50 12.58
N PRO A 281 9.51 0.35 13.04
CA PRO A 281 8.40 1.11 12.52
C PRO A 281 8.56 2.56 13.02
N ALA A 282 9.12 3.43 12.19
CA ALA A 282 9.34 4.84 12.55
C ALA A 282 8.03 5.56 12.89
N ASN A 283 6.97 5.20 12.15
CA ASN A 283 5.60 5.61 12.36
C ASN A 283 4.69 4.74 11.46
N ARG A 284 3.39 4.90 11.57
CA ARG A 284 2.41 4.17 10.74
C ARG A 284 2.65 4.36 9.23
N ASP A 285 3.10 5.54 8.83
CA ASP A 285 3.39 5.88 7.42
C ASP A 285 4.62 5.12 6.89
N ASP A 286 5.64 4.93 7.72
CA ASP A 286 6.82 4.14 7.36
C ASP A 286 6.49 2.65 7.24
N ILE A 287 5.61 2.12 8.09
CA ILE A 287 5.09 0.74 7.98
C ILE A 287 4.35 0.58 6.64
N LEU A 288 3.45 1.50 6.30
CA LEU A 288 2.70 1.48 5.06
C LEU A 288 3.64 1.59 3.85
N ARG A 289 4.63 2.48 3.89
CA ARG A 289 5.64 2.62 2.85
C ARG A 289 6.47 1.35 2.68
N ARG A 290 6.93 0.74 3.77
CA ARG A 290 7.67 -0.54 3.75
C ARG A 290 6.81 -1.68 3.20
N LYS A 291 5.54 -1.76 3.60
CA LYS A 291 4.60 -2.75 3.07
C LYS A 291 4.38 -2.55 1.57
N THR A 292 4.17 -1.31 1.12
CA THR A 292 4.02 -0.96 -0.29
C THR A 292 5.29 -1.29 -1.08
N ASN A 293 6.47 -0.94 -0.56
CA ASN A 293 7.74 -1.27 -1.19
C ASN A 293 7.95 -2.79 -1.27
N ARG A 294 7.61 -3.54 -0.21
CA ARG A 294 7.68 -5.00 -0.20
C ARG A 294 6.77 -5.62 -1.25
N GLU A 295 5.53 -5.17 -1.36
CA GLU A 295 4.59 -5.67 -2.36
C GLU A 295 5.05 -5.33 -3.79
N THR A 296 5.58 -4.14 -4.01
CA THR A 296 6.16 -3.71 -5.29
C THR A 296 7.37 -4.55 -5.67
N VAL A 297 8.30 -4.79 -4.74
CA VAL A 297 9.47 -5.64 -4.96
C VAL A 297 9.03 -7.08 -5.23
N THR A 298 8.13 -7.62 -4.43
CA THR A 298 7.66 -9.01 -4.58
C THR A 298 6.96 -9.20 -5.93
N SER A 299 6.10 -8.27 -6.34
CA SER A 299 5.40 -8.36 -7.62
C SER A 299 6.34 -8.21 -8.82
N ARG A 300 7.34 -7.33 -8.76
CA ARG A 300 8.35 -7.19 -9.82
C ARG A 300 9.24 -8.41 -9.98
N LEU A 301 9.53 -9.12 -8.89
CA LEU A 301 10.46 -10.25 -8.89
C LEU A 301 9.81 -11.60 -9.23
N VAL A 302 8.54 -11.76 -8.91
CA VAL A 302 7.80 -13.03 -9.10
C VAL A 302 7.14 -13.10 -10.48
N LEU A 303 6.83 -11.94 -11.05
CA LEU A 303 6.09 -11.83 -12.29
C LEU A 303 6.93 -11.02 -13.30
N GLU A 304 7.15 -11.55 -14.49
CA GLU A 304 7.80 -10.79 -15.57
C GLU A 304 7.00 -9.51 -15.84
N GLY A 305 7.50 -8.37 -15.38
CA GLY A 305 6.83 -7.09 -15.52
C GLY A 305 6.80 -6.67 -16.99
N ARG A 306 5.60 -6.63 -17.58
CA ARG A 306 5.34 -6.08 -18.91
C ARG A 306 4.64 -4.73 -18.75
N ASN A 307 4.86 -3.83 -19.71
CA ASN A 307 4.18 -2.55 -19.71
C ASN A 307 2.69 -2.72 -20.02
N LEU A 308 1.87 -1.95 -19.32
CA LEU A 308 0.42 -1.86 -19.48
C LEU A 308 0.09 -0.49 -20.04
N ASP A 309 -0.67 -0.41 -21.13
CA ASP A 309 -1.15 0.87 -21.60
C ASP A 309 -2.39 1.30 -20.81
N ILE A 310 -2.51 2.60 -20.59
CA ILE A 310 -3.60 3.15 -19.80
C ILE A 310 -4.09 4.46 -20.40
N VAL A 311 -5.38 4.51 -20.65
CA VAL A 311 -6.11 5.73 -20.98
C VAL A 311 -6.78 6.24 -19.73
N THR A 312 -6.60 7.52 -19.41
CA THR A 312 -7.22 8.16 -18.24
C THR A 312 -7.99 9.40 -18.67
N PHE A 313 -9.12 9.63 -18.04
CA PHE A 313 -9.93 10.81 -18.30
C PHE A 313 -10.53 11.37 -17.01
N PRO A 314 -10.07 12.52 -16.52
CA PRO A 314 -10.73 13.24 -15.44
C PRO A 314 -12.12 13.71 -15.89
N ALA A 315 -13.16 13.28 -15.19
CA ALA A 315 -14.55 13.64 -15.47
C ALA A 315 -15.22 14.30 -14.28
N ARG A 316 -16.25 15.14 -14.56
CA ARG A 316 -17.13 15.73 -13.57
C ARG A 316 -18.55 15.31 -13.89
N ASP A 317 -19.28 14.82 -12.89
CA ASP A 317 -20.66 14.40 -13.03
C ASP A 317 -21.65 15.61 -12.95
N SER A 318 -22.93 15.35 -13.14
CA SER A 318 -23.99 16.36 -13.10
C SER A 318 -24.16 17.06 -11.75
N ARG A 319 -23.61 16.45 -10.66
CA ARG A 319 -23.59 17.01 -9.30
C ARG A 319 -22.34 17.84 -9.03
N GLY A 320 -21.43 17.94 -9.98
CA GLY A 320 -20.14 18.62 -9.83
C GLY A 320 -19.05 17.79 -9.16
N LEU A 321 -19.29 16.49 -8.93
CA LEU A 321 -18.30 15.61 -8.32
C LEU A 321 -17.31 15.13 -9.37
N THR A 322 -16.03 15.23 -9.03
CA THR A 322 -14.95 14.78 -9.90
C THR A 322 -14.64 13.29 -9.70
N ARG A 323 -14.22 12.63 -10.76
CA ARG A 323 -13.74 11.27 -10.79
C ARG A 323 -12.65 11.11 -11.85
N LEU A 324 -11.90 10.03 -11.79
CA LEU A 324 -10.99 9.61 -12.85
C LEU A 324 -11.52 8.34 -13.47
N ASP A 325 -11.92 8.40 -14.73
CA ASP A 325 -12.19 7.22 -15.52
C ASP A 325 -10.88 6.68 -16.11
N TYR A 326 -10.72 5.36 -16.14
CA TYR A 326 -9.52 4.73 -16.68
C TYR A 326 -9.83 3.47 -17.47
N ALA A 327 -9.03 3.22 -18.50
CA ALA A 327 -9.06 2.00 -19.29
C ALA A 327 -7.66 1.41 -19.35
N LEU A 328 -7.51 0.18 -18.85
CA LEU A 328 -6.30 -0.61 -18.98
C LEU A 328 -6.38 -1.43 -20.26
N ARG A 329 -5.30 -1.49 -21.04
CA ARG A 329 -5.25 -2.26 -22.29
C ARG A 329 -3.98 -3.09 -22.33
N LEU A 330 -4.14 -4.37 -22.67
CA LEU A 330 -3.02 -5.21 -23.07
C LEU A 330 -2.53 -4.83 -24.46
N HIS A 331 -1.28 -5.11 -24.79
CA HIS A 331 -0.71 -4.73 -26.09
C HIS A 331 -1.03 -5.73 -27.21
N SER A 332 -1.26 -6.98 -26.83
CA SER A 332 -1.52 -8.07 -27.79
C SER A 332 -2.65 -8.96 -27.31
N PRO A 333 -3.46 -9.51 -28.23
CA PRO A 333 -4.45 -10.55 -27.90
C PRO A 333 -3.83 -11.74 -27.17
N SER A 334 -2.58 -12.07 -27.48
CA SER A 334 -1.85 -13.19 -26.84
C SER A 334 -1.39 -12.88 -25.41
N ASP A 335 -1.52 -11.65 -24.93
CA ASP A 335 -1.12 -11.29 -23.57
C ASP A 335 -2.08 -11.83 -22.49
N LEU A 336 -3.36 -12.08 -22.84
CA LEU A 336 -4.29 -12.78 -21.98
C LEU A 336 -4.28 -14.29 -22.27
N SER A 337 -4.23 -15.10 -21.21
CA SER A 337 -4.41 -16.55 -21.33
C SER A 337 -5.88 -16.93 -21.33
N MET A 338 -6.27 -17.69 -22.33
CA MET A 338 -7.57 -18.35 -22.37
C MET A 338 -7.36 -19.87 -22.37
N ALA A 339 -7.90 -20.56 -21.37
CA ALA A 339 -7.82 -22.00 -21.24
C ALA A 339 -9.10 -22.64 -21.84
N GLU A 340 -8.92 -23.63 -22.71
CA GLU A 340 -10.04 -24.47 -23.17
C GLU A 340 -10.35 -25.48 -22.08
N GLU A 341 -11.61 -25.49 -21.62
CA GLU A 341 -12.11 -26.41 -20.61
C GLU A 341 -12.58 -27.74 -21.28
N LYS A 342 -12.75 -28.79 -20.48
CA LYS A 342 -13.15 -30.12 -20.96
C LYS A 342 -14.53 -30.15 -21.65
N ASP A 343 -15.37 -29.19 -21.35
CA ASP A 343 -16.69 -29.02 -21.94
C ASP A 343 -16.70 -28.15 -23.22
N GLY A 344 -15.50 -27.73 -23.71
CA GLY A 344 -15.34 -26.91 -24.90
C GLY A 344 -15.60 -25.41 -24.68
N ARG A 345 -15.70 -24.97 -23.45
CA ARG A 345 -15.74 -23.54 -23.09
C ARG A 345 -14.32 -23.00 -22.98
N TYR A 346 -14.19 -21.67 -23.00
CA TYR A 346 -12.93 -20.96 -22.83
C TYR A 346 -13.03 -20.10 -21.59
N SER A 347 -12.06 -20.21 -20.68
CA SER A 347 -12.05 -19.45 -19.43
C SER A 347 -10.76 -18.66 -19.26
N TYR A 348 -10.86 -17.57 -18.51
CA TYR A 348 -9.72 -16.78 -18.03
C TYR A 348 -9.92 -16.36 -16.57
N SER A 349 -8.81 -16.10 -15.87
CA SER A 349 -8.83 -15.61 -14.51
C SER A 349 -7.72 -14.57 -14.33
N VAL A 350 -8.13 -13.37 -14.00
CA VAL A 350 -7.24 -12.22 -13.86
C VAL A 350 -7.56 -11.42 -12.61
N GLU A 351 -6.58 -10.67 -12.12
CA GLU A 351 -6.73 -9.75 -11.00
C GLU A 351 -6.28 -8.35 -11.41
N PHE A 352 -7.09 -7.38 -11.07
CA PHE A 352 -6.77 -5.95 -11.18
C PHE A 352 -6.52 -5.39 -9.81
N ARG A 353 -5.49 -4.54 -9.72
CA ARG A 353 -5.20 -3.77 -8.53
C ARG A 353 -4.83 -2.36 -8.93
N VAL A 354 -5.52 -1.40 -8.33
CA VAL A 354 -5.18 0.02 -8.44
C VAL A 354 -4.86 0.53 -7.05
N ARG A 355 -3.68 1.14 -6.89
CA ARG A 355 -3.26 1.80 -5.66
C ARG A 355 -3.25 3.30 -5.88
N VAL A 356 -3.92 4.03 -5.01
CA VAL A 356 -4.04 5.48 -5.06
C VAL A 356 -3.20 6.08 -3.95
N PHE A 357 -2.28 6.94 -4.31
CA PHE A 357 -1.40 7.64 -3.38
C PHE A 357 -1.60 9.15 -3.48
N SER A 358 -1.35 9.86 -2.37
CA SER A 358 -1.28 11.31 -2.35
C SER A 358 -0.04 11.82 -3.08
N SER A 359 0.06 13.15 -3.30
CA SER A 359 1.27 13.80 -3.82
C SER A 359 2.51 13.58 -2.97
N GLU A 360 2.34 13.25 -1.67
CA GLU A 360 3.41 12.91 -0.73
C GLU A 360 3.75 11.40 -0.73
N ASN A 361 3.21 10.67 -1.70
CA ASN A 361 3.40 9.22 -1.84
C ASN A 361 2.85 8.38 -0.65
N LYS A 362 1.81 8.88 0.03
CA LYS A 362 1.08 8.14 1.07
C LYS A 362 -0.05 7.35 0.42
N LEU A 363 -0.13 6.05 0.69
CA LEU A 363 -1.23 5.22 0.23
C LEU A 363 -2.55 5.69 0.84
N ILE A 364 -3.52 6.01 -0.01
CA ILE A 364 -4.87 6.44 0.38
C ILE A 364 -5.77 5.22 0.46
N PHE A 365 -5.87 4.47 -0.64
CA PHE A 365 -6.63 3.22 -0.69
C PHE A 365 -6.12 2.31 -1.83
N THR A 366 -6.52 1.05 -1.75
CA THR A 366 -6.30 0.06 -2.80
C THR A 366 -7.66 -0.45 -3.26
N GLN A 367 -7.89 -0.45 -4.57
CA GLN A 367 -9.00 -1.14 -5.21
C GLN A 367 -8.46 -2.42 -5.85
N GLN A 368 -9.05 -3.57 -5.50
CA GLN A 368 -8.64 -4.87 -6.04
C GLN A 368 -9.89 -5.63 -6.48
N LYS A 369 -9.87 -6.13 -7.70
CA LYS A 369 -10.95 -6.90 -8.31
C LYS A 369 -10.40 -8.14 -8.97
N SER A 370 -11.03 -9.27 -8.72
CA SER A 370 -10.77 -10.52 -9.41
C SER A 370 -11.87 -10.76 -10.44
N LEU A 371 -11.48 -11.11 -11.64
CA LEU A 371 -12.38 -11.38 -12.75
C LEU A 371 -12.08 -12.76 -13.29
N SER A 372 -13.09 -13.63 -13.25
CA SER A 372 -13.06 -14.93 -13.88
C SER A 372 -14.33 -15.09 -14.70
N ASP A 373 -14.19 -15.42 -15.96
CA ASP A 373 -15.33 -15.65 -16.87
C ASP A 373 -15.08 -16.90 -17.70
N SER A 374 -16.17 -17.57 -18.06
CA SER A 374 -16.15 -18.75 -18.92
C SER A 374 -17.14 -18.54 -20.06
N MET A 375 -16.65 -18.61 -21.28
CA MET A 375 -17.40 -18.27 -22.47
C MET A 375 -17.52 -19.43 -23.47
N THR A 376 -18.55 -19.36 -24.30
CA THR A 376 -18.73 -20.33 -25.39
C THR A 376 -17.67 -20.14 -26.47
N LYS A 377 -17.37 -21.21 -27.22
CA LYS A 377 -16.45 -21.14 -28.37
C LYS A 377 -16.86 -20.07 -29.37
N LYS A 378 -18.16 -19.87 -29.61
CA LYS A 378 -18.66 -18.83 -30.51
C LYS A 378 -18.25 -17.44 -30.05
N ARG A 379 -18.35 -17.13 -28.75
CA ARG A 379 -17.92 -15.82 -28.18
C ARG A 379 -16.41 -15.70 -28.26
N PHE A 380 -15.67 -16.75 -27.89
CA PHE A 380 -14.20 -16.75 -27.98
C PHE A 380 -13.71 -16.41 -29.39
N GLU A 381 -14.28 -17.02 -30.46
CA GLU A 381 -13.93 -16.73 -31.84
C GLU A 381 -14.17 -15.27 -32.24
N THR A 382 -15.08 -14.54 -31.57
CA THR A 382 -15.34 -13.12 -31.86
C THR A 382 -14.34 -12.17 -31.17
N ILE A 383 -13.62 -12.65 -30.16
CA ILE A 383 -12.71 -11.79 -29.33
C ILE A 383 -11.25 -12.23 -29.36
N LYS A 384 -10.91 -13.41 -29.88
CA LYS A 384 -9.56 -13.98 -29.87
C LYS A 384 -8.49 -13.09 -30.52
N ASP A 385 -8.90 -12.25 -31.47
CA ASP A 385 -8.02 -11.32 -32.20
C ASP A 385 -8.10 -9.88 -31.64
N LYS A 386 -8.87 -9.67 -30.56
CA LYS A 386 -9.01 -8.38 -29.89
C LYS A 386 -8.12 -8.31 -28.67
N VAL A 387 -7.67 -7.11 -28.32
CA VAL A 387 -6.90 -6.89 -27.11
C VAL A 387 -7.82 -6.78 -25.90
N PHE A 388 -7.44 -7.43 -24.81
CA PHE A 388 -8.20 -7.34 -23.57
C PHE A 388 -8.05 -5.95 -22.94
N GLY A 389 -9.18 -5.41 -22.50
CA GLY A 389 -9.27 -4.17 -21.77
C GLY A 389 -10.11 -4.30 -20.50
N TYR A 390 -9.79 -3.47 -19.53
CA TYR A 390 -10.57 -3.33 -18.30
C TYR A 390 -10.82 -1.85 -18.03
N GLU A 391 -12.07 -1.49 -17.82
CA GLU A 391 -12.50 -0.13 -17.57
C GLU A 391 -13.03 0.03 -16.15
N GLY A 392 -12.62 1.09 -15.47
CA GLY A 392 -13.07 1.42 -14.13
C GLY A 392 -13.06 2.92 -13.85
N THR A 393 -13.52 3.28 -12.66
CA THR A 393 -13.56 4.66 -12.19
C THR A 393 -13.06 4.77 -10.76
N LEU A 394 -12.42 5.92 -10.45
CA LEU A 394 -11.94 6.26 -9.12
C LEU A 394 -12.58 7.58 -8.68
N PRO A 395 -13.22 7.67 -7.51
CA PRO A 395 -13.91 8.87 -7.04
C PRO A 395 -12.94 9.91 -6.47
N LEU A 396 -12.03 10.42 -7.30
CA LEU A 396 -10.95 11.32 -6.89
C LEU A 396 -11.42 12.78 -6.85
N PRO A 397 -11.35 13.46 -5.69
CA PRO A 397 -11.52 14.91 -5.61
C PRO A 397 -10.33 15.66 -6.25
N PRO A 398 -10.49 16.99 -6.48
CA PRO A 398 -9.43 17.79 -7.07
C PRO A 398 -8.14 17.76 -6.23
N ALA A 399 -7.08 17.18 -6.80
CA ALA A 399 -5.73 17.14 -6.25
C ALA A 399 -4.76 16.47 -7.25
N LYS A 400 -3.47 16.43 -6.89
CA LYS A 400 -2.46 15.63 -7.58
C LYS A 400 -2.35 14.26 -6.89
N TYR A 401 -2.39 13.19 -7.69
CA TYR A 401 -2.31 11.81 -7.26
C TYR A 401 -1.20 11.07 -7.99
N HIS A 402 -0.67 10.06 -7.31
CA HIS A 402 0.18 9.05 -7.90
C HIS A 402 -0.59 7.72 -7.91
N LEU A 403 -0.72 7.11 -9.08
CA LEU A 403 -1.52 5.90 -9.27
C LEU A 403 -0.64 4.77 -9.78
N GLU A 404 -0.77 3.60 -9.16
CA GLU A 404 -0.14 2.38 -9.61
C GLU A 404 -1.21 1.39 -10.06
N PHE A 405 -1.10 0.93 -11.30
CA PHE A 405 -2.01 -0.04 -11.91
C PHE A 405 -1.27 -1.35 -12.11
N GLN A 406 -1.88 -2.43 -11.68
CA GLN A 406 -1.37 -3.79 -11.84
C GLN A 406 -2.48 -4.67 -12.40
N PHE A 407 -2.12 -5.45 -13.42
CA PHE A 407 -2.94 -6.53 -13.97
C PHE A 407 -2.15 -7.83 -13.84
N THR A 408 -2.78 -8.88 -13.31
CA THR A 408 -2.17 -10.18 -13.10
C THR A 408 -3.00 -11.25 -13.80
N ASP A 409 -2.38 -11.95 -14.75
CA ASP A 409 -2.91 -13.20 -15.32
C ASP A 409 -2.32 -14.37 -14.53
N TRP A 410 -3.14 -14.99 -13.70
CA TRP A 410 -2.72 -16.09 -12.85
C TRP A 410 -2.40 -17.37 -13.62
N SER A 411 -2.98 -17.55 -14.81
CA SER A 411 -2.76 -18.72 -15.65
C SER A 411 -1.35 -18.78 -16.22
N LYS A 412 -0.82 -17.64 -16.66
CA LYS A 412 0.56 -17.48 -17.16
C LYS A 412 1.55 -17.05 -16.11
N LYS A 413 1.10 -16.73 -14.89
CA LYS A 413 1.93 -16.06 -13.88
C LYS A 413 2.59 -14.78 -14.42
N ALA A 414 1.87 -14.05 -15.28
CA ALA A 414 2.30 -12.80 -15.87
C ALA A 414 1.67 -11.62 -15.16
N ALA A 415 2.46 -10.60 -14.85
CA ALA A 415 1.95 -9.33 -14.35
C ALA A 415 2.35 -8.19 -15.28
N PHE A 416 1.43 -7.27 -15.44
CA PHE A 416 1.60 -6.03 -16.15
C PHE A 416 1.48 -4.90 -15.13
N HIS A 417 2.30 -3.88 -15.25
CA HIS A 417 2.35 -2.79 -14.30
C HIS A 417 2.59 -1.46 -15.01
N THR A 418 1.92 -0.42 -14.55
CA THR A 418 2.21 0.94 -14.98
C THR A 418 1.92 1.93 -13.86
N VAL A 419 2.61 3.06 -13.92
CA VAL A 419 2.48 4.16 -12.94
C VAL A 419 2.08 5.42 -13.69
N ARG A 420 1.19 6.23 -13.09
CA ARG A 420 0.75 7.51 -13.65
C ARG A 420 0.66 8.56 -12.56
N GLU A 421 1.17 9.75 -12.85
CA GLU A 421 0.84 10.96 -12.10
C GLU A 421 -0.39 11.60 -12.74
N ILE A 422 -1.40 11.88 -11.95
CA ILE A 422 -2.68 12.42 -12.40
C ILE A 422 -2.97 13.69 -11.61
N LEU A 423 -3.36 14.74 -12.33
CA LEU A 423 -3.91 15.96 -11.76
C LEU A 423 -5.42 15.97 -12.02
N ILE A 424 -6.22 15.99 -10.98
CA ILE A 424 -7.63 16.36 -11.06
C ILE A 424 -7.70 17.86 -10.77
N PRO A 425 -7.94 18.71 -11.77
CA PRO A 425 -7.86 20.15 -11.58
C PRO A 425 -9.08 20.71 -10.83
N LEU A 426 -8.85 21.78 -10.09
CA LEU A 426 -9.89 22.63 -9.54
C LEU A 426 -9.80 23.99 -10.25
N PRO A 427 -10.81 24.43 -10.99
CA PRO A 427 -10.82 25.77 -11.56
C PRO A 427 -10.72 26.82 -10.46
N ALA A 428 -9.79 27.74 -10.56
CA ALA A 428 -9.73 28.93 -9.69
C ALA A 428 -10.87 29.91 -10.03
N ASN A 429 -11.13 30.87 -9.14
CA ASN A 429 -12.09 31.92 -9.41
C ASN A 429 -11.78 32.58 -10.74
N ASP A 430 -12.81 32.81 -11.55
CA ASP A 430 -12.75 33.42 -12.89
C ASP A 430 -11.95 32.62 -13.94
N SER A 431 -11.61 31.35 -13.70
CA SER A 431 -10.90 30.50 -14.63
C SER A 431 -11.76 29.37 -15.20
N MET A 432 -11.33 28.79 -16.31
CA MET A 432 -11.87 27.53 -16.85
C MET A 432 -10.72 26.56 -17.04
N VAL A 433 -11.05 25.27 -16.98
CA VAL A 433 -10.07 24.21 -17.26
C VAL A 433 -10.66 23.18 -18.22
N VAL A 434 -9.79 22.63 -19.06
CA VAL A 434 -10.04 21.43 -19.87
C VAL A 434 -9.19 20.33 -19.25
N PRO A 435 -9.77 19.43 -18.41
CA PRO A 435 -9.00 18.51 -17.61
C PRO A 435 -8.31 17.39 -18.41
N GLY A 436 -8.81 17.12 -19.61
CA GLY A 436 -8.25 16.15 -20.55
C GLY A 436 -9.00 16.15 -21.86
N VAL A 437 -8.38 15.57 -22.88
CA VAL A 437 -8.98 15.36 -24.21
C VAL A 437 -8.96 13.87 -24.48
N LEU A 438 -10.14 13.27 -24.59
CA LEU A 438 -10.32 11.83 -24.81
C LEU A 438 -10.52 11.54 -26.29
N PRO A 439 -9.62 10.80 -26.94
CA PRO A 439 -9.87 10.25 -28.27
C PRO A 439 -10.77 9.00 -28.14
N PHE A 440 -11.80 8.90 -28.96
CA PHE A 440 -12.77 7.80 -28.88
C PHE A 440 -13.09 7.18 -30.25
N LEU A 441 -13.55 5.92 -30.22
CA LEU A 441 -13.95 5.15 -31.40
C LEU A 441 -15.43 5.31 -31.70
N SER A 442 -16.27 5.18 -30.69
CA SER A 442 -17.74 5.28 -30.80
C SER A 442 -18.34 5.97 -29.59
N ALA A 443 -19.56 6.43 -29.75
CA ALA A 443 -20.34 7.07 -28.69
C ALA A 443 -21.80 6.55 -28.79
N GLU A 444 -22.37 6.17 -27.64
CA GLU A 444 -23.72 5.65 -27.54
C GLU A 444 -24.45 6.30 -26.35
N ASN A 445 -25.79 6.37 -26.42
CA ASN A 445 -26.55 6.86 -25.28
C ASN A 445 -26.43 5.88 -24.11
N ALA A 446 -26.04 6.38 -22.96
CA ALA A 446 -25.91 5.57 -21.77
C ALA A 446 -27.29 5.21 -21.17
N ASP A 447 -27.37 4.07 -20.47
CA ASP A 447 -28.50 3.77 -19.61
C ASP A 447 -28.59 4.83 -18.49
N PRO A 448 -29.69 5.60 -18.38
CA PRO A 448 -29.82 6.65 -17.39
C PRO A 448 -29.62 6.17 -15.94
N ALA A 449 -29.94 4.89 -15.65
CA ALA A 449 -29.80 4.33 -14.30
C ALA A 449 -28.32 4.10 -13.91
N LEU A 450 -27.44 3.92 -14.88
CA LEU A 450 -26.03 3.61 -14.67
C LEU A 450 -25.07 4.72 -15.13
N ALA A 451 -25.60 5.74 -15.82
CA ALA A 451 -24.80 6.76 -16.50
C ALA A 451 -23.76 7.46 -15.60
N GLU A 452 -24.08 7.66 -14.31
CA GLU A 452 -23.13 8.31 -13.37
C GLU A 452 -22.08 7.35 -12.80
N LEU A 453 -22.27 6.05 -12.94
CA LEU A 453 -21.37 5.02 -12.43
C LEU A 453 -20.43 4.45 -13.51
N MET A 454 -20.89 4.44 -14.76
CA MET A 454 -20.14 3.83 -15.86
C MET A 454 -18.92 4.67 -16.24
N PRO A 455 -17.75 4.04 -16.40
CA PRO A 455 -16.55 4.72 -16.90
C PRO A 455 -16.79 5.35 -18.26
N PHE A 456 -16.14 6.46 -18.56
CA PHE A 456 -16.25 7.21 -19.81
C PHE A 456 -17.67 7.60 -20.22
N THR A 457 -18.59 7.64 -19.25
CA THR A 457 -19.95 8.13 -19.47
C THR A 457 -20.04 9.58 -19.00
N ILE A 458 -20.30 10.50 -19.93
CA ILE A 458 -20.24 11.93 -19.69
C ILE A 458 -21.45 12.58 -20.37
N GLY A 459 -22.25 13.35 -19.62
CA GLY A 459 -23.44 14.02 -20.16
C GLY A 459 -24.50 13.04 -20.71
N GLY A 460 -24.57 11.84 -20.16
CA GLY A 460 -25.50 10.80 -20.60
C GLY A 460 -25.07 10.03 -21.87
N VAL A 461 -23.86 10.28 -22.34
CA VAL A 461 -23.26 9.58 -23.50
C VAL A 461 -22.07 8.75 -23.00
N GLN A 462 -22.08 7.47 -23.35
CA GLN A 462 -20.96 6.55 -23.10
C GLN A 462 -20.02 6.56 -24.31
N PHE A 463 -18.74 6.81 -24.07
CA PHE A 463 -17.71 6.84 -25.09
C PHE A 463 -16.83 5.60 -24.98
N THR A 464 -16.54 4.96 -26.12
CA THR A 464 -15.52 3.92 -26.17
C THR A 464 -14.16 4.55 -26.44
N PRO A 465 -13.24 4.63 -25.47
CA PRO A 465 -11.95 5.27 -25.68
C PRO A 465 -11.09 4.52 -26.70
N MET A 466 -10.21 5.23 -27.41
CA MET A 466 -9.21 4.57 -28.25
C MET A 466 -8.28 3.67 -27.41
N PRO A 467 -7.70 2.62 -28.00
CA PRO A 467 -6.94 1.61 -27.25
C PRO A 467 -5.70 2.12 -26.56
N SER A 468 -5.20 3.29 -26.90
CA SER A 468 -3.94 3.83 -26.40
C SER A 468 -4.06 5.29 -25.98
N SER A 469 -3.30 5.67 -24.96
CA SER A 469 -3.12 7.07 -24.54
C SER A 469 -2.46 7.94 -25.60
N THR A 470 -1.75 7.32 -26.55
CA THR A 470 -1.20 7.97 -27.75
C THR A 470 -1.70 7.21 -28.98
N PRO A 471 -2.95 7.49 -29.43
CA PRO A 471 -3.56 6.72 -30.50
C PRO A 471 -2.81 6.85 -31.82
N THR A 472 -2.80 5.75 -32.57
CA THR A 472 -2.24 5.71 -33.92
C THR A 472 -3.39 5.61 -34.90
N LEU A 473 -3.40 6.50 -35.89
CA LEU A 473 -4.41 6.61 -36.92
C LEU A 473 -3.77 6.46 -38.30
N ALA A 474 -4.51 5.92 -39.25
CA ALA A 474 -4.07 5.91 -40.64
C ALA A 474 -4.23 7.28 -41.29
N PRO A 475 -3.39 7.64 -42.30
CA PRO A 475 -3.59 8.84 -43.12
C PRO A 475 -5.00 8.85 -43.74
N GLY A 476 -5.62 10.03 -43.80
CA GLY A 476 -6.95 10.18 -44.37
C GLY A 476 -8.11 9.75 -43.47
N THR A 477 -7.84 9.33 -42.23
CA THR A 477 -8.88 9.05 -41.24
C THR A 477 -9.31 10.29 -40.47
N ASN A 478 -10.35 10.15 -39.62
CA ASN A 478 -10.77 11.21 -38.73
C ASN A 478 -10.37 10.89 -37.29
N LEU A 479 -9.84 11.91 -36.60
CA LEU A 479 -9.66 11.87 -35.15
C LEU A 479 -10.91 12.43 -34.48
N GLN A 480 -11.61 11.60 -33.70
CA GLN A 480 -12.75 12.03 -32.88
C GLN A 480 -12.28 12.26 -31.44
N VAL A 481 -12.60 13.43 -30.90
CA VAL A 481 -12.23 13.78 -29.53
C VAL A 481 -13.42 14.33 -28.77
N VAL A 482 -13.50 14.00 -27.48
CA VAL A 482 -14.43 14.58 -26.51
C VAL A 482 -13.64 15.11 -25.33
N TYR A 483 -14.15 16.18 -24.74
CA TYR A 483 -13.59 16.78 -23.53
C TYR A 483 -14.67 17.51 -22.75
N GLN A 484 -14.37 17.81 -21.49
CA GLN A 484 -15.20 18.69 -20.67
C GLN A 484 -14.52 20.05 -20.50
N ILE A 485 -15.33 21.08 -20.32
CA ILE A 485 -14.90 22.40 -19.86
C ILE A 485 -15.50 22.56 -18.47
N TRP A 486 -14.66 22.83 -17.47
CA TRP A 486 -15.12 23.06 -16.10
C TRP A 486 -14.92 24.50 -15.68
N THR A 487 -15.94 25.07 -15.03
CA THR A 487 -15.89 26.36 -14.35
C THR A 487 -15.84 26.18 -12.84
N PRO A 488 -15.49 27.23 -12.04
CA PRO A 488 -15.45 27.13 -10.59
C PRO A 488 -16.80 26.68 -10.01
N PRO A 489 -16.80 25.80 -8.99
CA PRO A 489 -18.05 25.41 -8.30
C PRO A 489 -18.75 26.57 -7.59
N SER A 490 -17.97 27.57 -7.16
CA SER A 490 -18.48 28.78 -6.50
C SER A 490 -19.25 29.71 -7.43
N ASP A 491 -18.98 29.63 -8.72
CA ASP A 491 -19.65 30.41 -9.75
C ASP A 491 -19.79 29.59 -11.05
N PRO A 492 -20.72 28.63 -11.09
CA PRO A 492 -20.87 27.68 -12.19
C PRO A 492 -21.18 28.35 -13.54
N ARG A 493 -21.78 29.52 -13.53
CA ARG A 493 -22.15 30.27 -14.74
C ARG A 493 -21.57 31.67 -14.80
N GLY A 494 -20.86 32.09 -13.76
CA GLY A 494 -20.37 33.43 -13.46
C GLY A 494 -19.81 34.23 -14.63
N ASN A 495 -18.59 34.62 -14.57
CA ASN A 495 -17.94 35.51 -15.55
C ASN A 495 -17.65 34.89 -16.94
N LEU A 496 -18.35 33.80 -17.31
CA LEU A 496 -18.34 33.32 -18.67
C LEU A 496 -19.07 34.34 -19.56
N GLY A 497 -18.42 34.84 -20.59
CA GLY A 497 -19.05 35.63 -21.65
C GLY A 497 -20.21 34.89 -22.31
N LYS A 498 -21.00 35.56 -23.12
CA LYS A 498 -22.12 34.92 -23.83
C LYS A 498 -21.65 33.77 -24.72
N LYS A 499 -20.43 33.87 -25.23
CA LYS A 499 -19.82 32.91 -26.16
C LYS A 499 -18.36 32.68 -25.81
N LEU A 500 -17.92 31.44 -26.04
CA LEU A 500 -16.55 31.01 -25.91
C LEU A 500 -16.01 30.59 -27.27
N ASP A 501 -14.82 31.06 -27.63
CA ASP A 501 -14.13 30.62 -28.83
C ASP A 501 -13.30 29.38 -28.57
N VAL A 502 -13.45 28.35 -29.39
CA VAL A 502 -12.65 27.13 -29.29
C VAL A 502 -11.74 27.02 -30.53
N GLU A 503 -10.45 26.83 -30.28
CA GLU A 503 -9.46 26.55 -31.31
C GLU A 503 -8.89 25.15 -31.12
N TYR A 504 -8.99 24.31 -32.14
CA TYR A 504 -8.32 23.03 -32.26
C TYR A 504 -7.09 23.24 -33.17
N ALA A 505 -5.91 23.18 -32.57
CA ALA A 505 -4.65 23.34 -33.33
C ALA A 505 -3.86 22.02 -33.25
N PHE A 506 -3.65 21.35 -34.38
CA PHE A 506 -2.86 20.11 -34.39
C PHE A 506 -1.75 20.20 -35.44
N GLY A 507 -0.56 19.80 -35.02
CA GLY A 507 0.65 19.89 -35.86
C GLY A 507 1.79 19.04 -35.30
N ARG A 508 2.89 19.01 -36.05
CA ARG A 508 4.10 18.30 -35.63
C ARG A 508 4.90 19.17 -34.66
N PRO A 509 5.30 18.65 -33.49
CA PRO A 509 6.07 19.42 -32.52
C PRO A 509 7.39 19.99 -33.09
N ALA A 510 8.02 19.22 -34.00
CA ALA A 510 9.32 19.55 -34.57
C ALA A 510 9.24 20.59 -35.72
N VAL A 511 8.05 21.01 -36.16
CA VAL A 511 7.88 21.92 -37.32
C VAL A 511 7.01 23.11 -36.91
N PRO A 512 7.60 24.21 -36.42
CA PRO A 512 6.85 25.40 -36.07
C PRO A 512 6.05 25.92 -37.26
N GLY A 513 4.80 26.33 -37.04
CA GLY A 513 3.93 26.87 -38.08
C GLY A 513 3.18 25.85 -38.94
N SER A 514 3.39 24.53 -38.73
CA SER A 514 2.69 23.45 -39.46
C SER A 514 1.30 23.11 -38.90
N ALA A 515 0.80 23.82 -37.90
CA ALA A 515 -0.45 23.51 -37.26
C ALA A 515 -1.67 23.82 -38.14
N THR A 516 -2.47 22.77 -38.37
CA THR A 516 -3.83 22.95 -38.92
C THR A 516 -4.72 23.45 -37.77
N LYS A 517 -5.49 24.49 -38.05
CA LYS A 517 -6.38 25.13 -37.08
C LYS A 517 -7.83 25.02 -37.52
N VAL A 518 -8.66 24.52 -36.60
CA VAL A 518 -10.11 24.48 -36.74
C VAL A 518 -10.71 25.32 -35.62
N LYS A 519 -11.69 26.13 -35.90
CA LYS A 519 -12.37 26.97 -34.91
C LYS A 519 -13.81 26.54 -34.73
N ASP A 520 -14.31 26.79 -33.53
CA ASP A 520 -15.70 26.55 -33.15
C ASP A 520 -16.13 27.59 -32.12
N GLU A 521 -17.43 27.68 -31.86
CA GLU A 521 -18.01 28.61 -30.92
C GLU A 521 -18.97 27.85 -29.98
N ILE A 522 -18.90 28.11 -28.69
CA ILE A 522 -19.73 27.49 -27.67
C ILE A 522 -20.54 28.57 -26.96
N SER A 523 -21.87 28.32 -26.76
CA SER A 523 -22.73 29.20 -26.00
C SER A 523 -22.65 28.87 -24.52
N ARG A 524 -22.65 29.90 -23.66
CA ARG A 524 -22.78 29.76 -22.19
C ARG A 524 -23.99 28.93 -21.76
N GLU A 525 -25.08 28.98 -22.50
CA GLU A 525 -26.33 28.27 -22.16
C GLU A 525 -26.18 26.74 -22.22
N GLN A 526 -25.13 26.24 -22.87
CA GLN A 526 -24.85 24.80 -22.98
C GLN A 526 -24.22 24.20 -21.70
N PHE A 527 -23.78 25.04 -20.74
CA PHE A 527 -23.23 24.56 -19.47
C PHE A 527 -24.33 24.07 -18.54
N ASP A 528 -24.07 22.96 -17.87
CA ASP A 528 -24.95 22.42 -16.85
C ASP A 528 -24.96 23.25 -15.54
N ALA A 529 -25.79 22.83 -14.57
CA ALA A 529 -25.90 23.51 -13.28
C ALA A 529 -24.62 23.40 -12.42
N ALA A 530 -23.79 22.38 -12.67
CA ALA A 530 -22.52 22.17 -11.98
C ALA A 530 -21.35 22.96 -12.62
N GLY A 531 -21.60 23.72 -13.69
CA GLY A 531 -20.58 24.46 -14.40
C GLY A 531 -19.69 23.58 -15.28
N SER A 532 -20.27 22.53 -15.85
CA SER A 532 -19.59 21.63 -16.76
C SER A 532 -20.27 21.65 -18.14
N LEU A 533 -19.47 21.54 -19.17
CA LEU A 533 -19.94 21.36 -20.54
C LEU A 533 -19.19 20.19 -21.16
N VAL A 534 -19.91 19.25 -21.73
CA VAL A 534 -19.37 18.18 -22.58
C VAL A 534 -19.45 18.61 -24.02
N THR A 535 -18.34 18.56 -24.72
CA THR A 535 -18.26 18.89 -26.14
C THR A 535 -17.16 18.10 -26.83
N GLY A 536 -17.14 18.08 -28.15
CA GLY A 536 -16.17 17.33 -28.92
C GLY A 536 -16.10 17.76 -30.37
N LYS A 537 -15.13 17.20 -31.07
CA LYS A 537 -14.92 17.52 -32.52
C LYS A 537 -14.42 16.30 -33.27
N LYS A 538 -14.89 16.18 -34.50
CA LYS A 538 -14.33 15.29 -35.50
C LYS A 538 -13.37 16.09 -36.36
N LEU A 539 -12.08 15.73 -36.34
CA LEU A 539 -10.99 16.40 -37.04
C LEU A 539 -10.53 15.53 -38.22
N SER A 540 -10.55 16.06 -39.43
CA SER A 540 -10.00 15.39 -40.62
C SER A 540 -8.48 15.39 -40.61
N LEU A 541 -7.88 14.22 -40.90
CA LEU A 541 -6.43 14.03 -41.04
C LEU A 541 -6.00 13.87 -42.52
N ASP A 542 -6.87 14.24 -43.47
CA ASP A 542 -6.63 14.04 -44.93
C ASP A 542 -5.33 14.65 -45.43
N GLN A 543 -4.89 15.75 -44.82
CA GLN A 543 -3.67 16.47 -45.22
C GLN A 543 -2.45 16.14 -44.31
N GLN A 544 -2.61 15.18 -43.39
CA GLN A 544 -1.56 14.88 -42.44
C GLN A 544 -0.71 13.70 -42.93
N SER A 545 0.58 13.94 -43.11
CA SER A 545 1.56 12.89 -43.44
C SER A 545 2.00 12.12 -42.20
N SER A 546 2.57 10.93 -42.41
CA SER A 546 3.06 10.07 -41.30
C SER A 546 3.99 10.82 -40.35
N GLY A 547 3.75 10.70 -39.04
CA GLY A 547 4.51 11.40 -38.00
C GLY A 547 3.79 11.46 -36.66
N SER A 548 4.45 12.04 -35.65
CA SER A 548 3.87 12.36 -34.34
C SER A 548 3.27 13.75 -34.33
N TYR A 549 2.09 13.89 -33.74
CA TYR A 549 1.31 15.12 -33.69
C TYR A 549 0.88 15.42 -32.24
N ILE A 550 0.67 16.70 -31.97
CA ILE A 550 0.02 17.21 -30.76
C ILE A 550 -1.24 17.98 -31.20
N LEU A 551 -2.38 17.60 -30.65
CA LEU A 551 -3.60 18.38 -30.67
C LEU A 551 -3.64 19.25 -29.41
N ASN A 552 -3.80 20.55 -29.60
CA ASN A 552 -4.09 21.53 -28.57
C ASN A 552 -5.53 21.99 -28.72
N VAL A 553 -6.32 21.85 -27.66
CA VAL A 553 -7.67 22.40 -27.57
C VAL A 553 -7.59 23.64 -26.68
N THR A 554 -7.84 24.79 -27.21
CA THR A 554 -7.83 26.06 -26.48
C THR A 554 -9.23 26.64 -26.46
N VAL A 555 -9.77 26.86 -25.25
CA VAL A 555 -11.07 27.49 -25.03
C VAL A 555 -10.81 28.90 -24.52
N ASN A 556 -11.19 29.92 -25.28
CA ASN A 556 -10.96 31.31 -24.92
C ASN A 556 -12.28 32.00 -24.55
N ASN A 557 -12.26 32.74 -23.47
CA ASN A 557 -13.32 33.66 -23.13
C ASN A 557 -12.92 35.05 -23.66
N PRO A 558 -13.57 35.59 -24.73
CA PRO A 558 -13.19 36.85 -25.31
C PRO A 558 -13.44 38.06 -24.40
N GLU A 559 -14.36 37.93 -23.42
CA GLU A 559 -14.72 39.02 -22.50
C GLU A 559 -13.73 39.11 -21.33
N THR A 560 -13.39 37.94 -20.69
CA THR A 560 -12.49 37.92 -19.52
C THR A 560 -11.04 37.62 -19.87
N LYS A 561 -10.76 37.18 -21.10
CA LYS A 561 -9.44 36.73 -21.60
C LYS A 561 -8.88 35.51 -20.86
N HIS A 562 -9.71 34.79 -20.07
CA HIS A 562 -9.32 33.55 -19.46
C HIS A 562 -9.42 32.39 -20.46
N ASN A 563 -8.46 31.48 -20.39
CA ASN A 563 -8.32 30.36 -21.31
C ASN A 563 -8.35 29.03 -20.57
N GLY A 564 -9.06 28.05 -21.11
CA GLY A 564 -8.92 26.65 -20.78
C GLY A 564 -8.05 25.94 -21.82
N PHE A 565 -7.23 25.00 -21.41
CA PHE A 565 -6.28 24.32 -22.29
C PHE A 565 -6.23 22.83 -22.06
N GLY A 566 -6.36 22.05 -23.13
CA GLY A 566 -6.21 20.59 -23.13
C GLY A 566 -5.31 20.11 -24.27
N THR A 567 -4.62 18.99 -24.06
CA THR A 567 -3.70 18.42 -25.06
C THR A 567 -3.93 16.94 -25.28
N LEU A 568 -3.64 16.46 -26.48
CA LEU A 568 -3.62 15.06 -26.86
C LEU A 568 -2.45 14.80 -27.81
N ASN A 569 -1.62 13.82 -27.48
CA ASN A 569 -0.59 13.30 -28.38
C ASN A 569 -1.17 12.17 -29.23
N PHE A 570 -0.90 12.17 -30.52
CA PHE A 570 -1.31 11.09 -31.43
C PHE A 570 -0.29 10.90 -32.55
N LYS A 571 -0.40 9.76 -33.24
CA LYS A 571 0.45 9.42 -34.38
C LYS A 571 -0.39 9.21 -35.62
N VAL A 572 0.12 9.65 -36.76
CA VAL A 572 -0.41 9.27 -38.07
C VAL A 572 0.64 8.37 -38.72
N LEU A 573 0.28 7.11 -38.96
CA LEU A 573 1.19 6.13 -39.54
C LEU A 573 0.45 5.32 -40.61
N ASP A 574 1.14 5.06 -41.71
CA ASP A 574 0.71 4.09 -42.73
C ASP A 574 1.03 2.66 -42.23
N ALA A 575 0.26 2.21 -41.26
CA ALA A 575 0.42 0.93 -40.60
C ALA A 575 -0.98 0.31 -40.41
N PRO A 576 -1.08 -1.02 -40.26
CA PRO A 576 -2.36 -1.64 -39.93
C PRO A 576 -2.91 -1.04 -38.64
N SER A 577 -4.23 -0.85 -38.62
CA SER A 577 -4.92 -0.36 -37.42
C SER A 577 -4.59 -1.27 -36.25
N PRO A 578 -4.36 -0.70 -35.05
CA PRO A 578 -4.18 -1.52 -33.87
C PRO A 578 -5.40 -2.42 -33.66
N PRO A 579 -5.22 -3.60 -33.06
CA PRO A 579 -6.34 -4.49 -32.76
C PRO A 579 -7.41 -3.77 -31.95
N GLU A 580 -8.68 -4.05 -32.28
CA GLU A 580 -9.80 -3.50 -31.51
C GLU A 580 -9.75 -4.01 -30.07
N PRO A 581 -10.11 -3.19 -29.09
CA PRO A 581 -10.26 -3.66 -27.73
C PRO A 581 -11.55 -4.48 -27.56
N TRP A 582 -11.51 -5.42 -26.63
CA TRP A 582 -12.68 -5.97 -26.00
C TRP A 582 -12.63 -5.64 -24.52
N ASP A 583 -13.48 -4.72 -24.12
CA ASP A 583 -13.43 -4.14 -22.80
C ASP A 583 -14.40 -4.82 -21.85
N VAL A 584 -13.91 -5.07 -20.64
CA VAL A 584 -14.72 -5.49 -19.51
C VAL A 584 -14.84 -4.32 -18.56
N ILE A 585 -16.06 -3.88 -18.30
CA ILE A 585 -16.34 -2.85 -17.32
C ILE A 585 -16.19 -3.46 -15.93
N GLU A 586 -15.68 -2.69 -14.99
CA GLU A 586 -15.46 -3.09 -13.60
C GLU A 586 -16.69 -3.81 -13.03
N PRO A 587 -16.56 -5.10 -12.66
CA PRO A 587 -17.69 -5.85 -12.11
C PRO A 587 -18.04 -5.35 -10.71
N GLY A 588 -19.34 -5.23 -10.45
CA GLY A 588 -19.86 -4.85 -9.13
C GLY A 588 -19.78 -3.37 -8.81
N ILE A 589 -19.48 -2.48 -9.77
CA ILE A 589 -19.45 -1.03 -9.54
C ILE A 589 -20.78 -0.48 -8.98
N ALA A 590 -21.91 -1.01 -9.43
CA ALA A 590 -23.21 -0.65 -8.88
C ALA A 590 -23.35 -1.09 -7.41
N GLN A 591 -22.91 -2.31 -7.07
CA GLN A 591 -22.90 -2.81 -5.70
C GLN A 591 -21.95 -2.02 -4.82
N ASP A 592 -20.77 -1.63 -5.33
CA ASP A 592 -19.83 -0.80 -4.59
C ASP A 592 -20.42 0.59 -4.29
N ALA A 593 -21.19 1.15 -5.22
CA ALA A 593 -21.93 2.39 -4.99
C ALA A 593 -23.03 2.22 -3.95
N GLU A 594 -23.83 1.16 -4.03
CA GLU A 594 -24.90 0.85 -3.07
C GLU A 594 -24.35 0.61 -1.66
N LYS A 595 -23.18 -0.03 -1.54
CA LYS A 595 -22.47 -0.27 -0.28
C LYS A 595 -21.64 0.91 0.21
N GLY A 596 -21.75 2.07 -0.43
CA GLY A 596 -21.04 3.28 -0.04
C GLY A 596 -19.52 3.22 -0.19
N ILE A 597 -18.97 2.24 -0.93
CA ILE A 597 -17.52 2.08 -1.13
C ILE A 597 -16.95 3.28 -1.89
N LEU A 598 -17.64 3.79 -2.90
CA LEU A 598 -17.19 4.97 -3.64
C LEU A 598 -17.17 6.23 -2.75
N ASP A 599 -18.16 6.39 -1.89
CA ASP A 599 -18.22 7.49 -0.92
C ASP A 599 -17.12 7.34 0.15
N GLN A 600 -16.86 6.12 0.62
CA GLN A 600 -15.73 5.81 1.50
C GLN A 600 -14.39 6.19 0.86
N GLN A 601 -14.14 5.77 -0.37
CA GLN A 601 -12.90 6.07 -1.09
C GLN A 601 -12.71 7.58 -1.27
N ARG A 602 -13.76 8.31 -1.63
CA ARG A 602 -13.76 9.77 -1.71
C ARG A 602 -13.45 10.41 -0.36
N GLY A 603 -14.04 9.90 0.71
CA GLY A 603 -13.74 10.32 2.09
C GLY A 603 -12.28 10.11 2.46
N LEU A 604 -11.69 8.97 2.09
CA LEU A 604 -10.26 8.69 2.30
C LEU A 604 -9.36 9.67 1.54
N CYS A 605 -9.73 10.06 0.32
CA CYS A 605 -9.00 11.08 -0.43
C CYS A 605 -9.02 12.43 0.29
N TYR A 606 -10.20 12.92 0.72
CA TYR A 606 -10.31 14.17 1.47
C TYR A 606 -9.55 14.11 2.80
N TRP A 607 -9.58 12.96 3.46
CA TRP A 607 -8.80 12.72 4.68
C TRP A 607 -7.30 12.87 4.44
N ALA A 608 -6.78 12.25 3.38
CA ALA A 608 -5.37 12.33 3.00
C ALA A 608 -4.94 13.75 2.60
N LEU A 609 -5.87 14.57 2.10
CA LEU A 609 -5.66 15.97 1.77
C LEU A 609 -5.75 16.91 2.99
N GLY A 610 -6.02 16.38 4.19
CA GLY A 610 -6.23 17.19 5.40
C GLY A 610 -7.58 17.92 5.46
N GLN A 611 -8.49 17.64 4.53
CA GLN A 611 -9.84 18.23 4.47
C GLN A 611 -10.82 17.36 5.28
N PHE A 612 -10.63 17.39 6.60
CA PHE A 612 -11.33 16.48 7.52
C PHE A 612 -12.84 16.72 7.61
N ASP A 613 -13.32 17.94 7.40
CA ASP A 613 -14.74 18.26 7.45
C ASP A 613 -15.48 17.69 6.23
N GLU A 614 -14.89 17.79 5.05
CA GLU A 614 -15.35 17.16 3.81
C GLU A 614 -15.31 15.64 3.93
N ALA A 615 -14.20 15.09 4.44
CA ALA A 615 -14.06 13.66 4.66
C ALA A 615 -15.18 13.09 5.53
N ARG A 616 -15.54 13.79 6.62
CA ARG A 616 -16.65 13.38 7.52
C ARG A 616 -18.01 13.30 6.80
N VAL A 617 -18.27 14.22 5.88
CA VAL A 617 -19.51 14.18 5.09
C VAL A 617 -19.59 12.89 4.29
N TRP A 618 -18.50 12.52 3.62
CA TRP A 618 -18.46 11.33 2.78
C TRP A 618 -18.48 10.04 3.59
N PHE A 619 -17.79 9.97 4.72
CA PHE A 619 -17.86 8.80 5.59
C PHE A 619 -19.26 8.61 6.22
N ARG A 620 -19.95 9.67 6.61
CA ARG A 620 -21.33 9.57 7.06
C ARG A 620 -22.25 9.06 5.96
N ARG A 621 -22.09 9.55 4.73
CA ARG A 621 -22.86 9.09 3.59
C ARG A 621 -22.59 7.62 3.28
N ALA A 622 -21.34 7.18 3.36
CA ALA A 622 -20.98 5.77 3.22
C ALA A 622 -21.70 4.89 4.26
N LEU A 623 -21.76 5.33 5.53
CA LEU A 623 -22.50 4.62 6.59
C LEU A 623 -24.01 4.67 6.42
N GLN A 624 -24.57 5.71 5.79
CA GLN A 624 -26.01 5.77 5.47
C GLN A 624 -26.39 4.73 4.40
N LEU A 625 -25.48 4.46 3.47
CA LEU A 625 -25.67 3.45 2.42
C LEU A 625 -25.43 2.04 2.96
N ASP A 626 -24.37 1.85 3.73
CA ASP A 626 -24.03 0.58 4.37
C ASP A 626 -23.53 0.81 5.81
N ASN A 627 -24.41 0.53 6.77
CA ASN A 627 -24.08 0.68 8.19
C ASN A 627 -23.00 -0.33 8.69
N SER A 628 -22.61 -1.30 7.89
CA SER A 628 -21.50 -2.22 8.20
C SER A 628 -20.14 -1.74 7.70
N ASN A 629 -20.04 -0.53 7.11
CA ASN A 629 -18.78 0.00 6.58
C ASN A 629 -17.82 0.42 7.71
N ASP A 630 -17.01 -0.55 8.17
CA ASP A 630 -16.08 -0.37 9.29
C ASP A 630 -15.00 0.68 9.02
N VAL A 631 -14.52 0.80 7.77
CA VAL A 631 -13.50 1.79 7.42
C VAL A 631 -14.03 3.21 7.59
N ALA A 632 -15.23 3.49 7.09
CA ALA A 632 -15.87 4.80 7.24
C ALA A 632 -16.14 5.10 8.73
N ARG A 633 -16.57 4.09 9.49
CA ARG A 633 -16.83 4.20 10.92
C ARG A 633 -15.57 4.50 11.71
N ALA A 634 -14.48 3.78 11.47
CA ALA A 634 -13.19 4.00 12.13
C ALA A 634 -12.68 5.44 11.88
N ARG A 635 -12.77 5.94 10.65
CA ARG A 635 -12.38 7.33 10.33
C ARG A 635 -13.25 8.37 10.99
N LEU A 636 -14.54 8.12 11.17
CA LEU A 636 -15.41 9.01 11.94
C LEU A 636 -15.06 8.97 13.43
N VAL A 637 -14.70 7.82 13.99
CA VAL A 637 -14.17 7.72 15.36
C VAL A 637 -12.91 8.58 15.51
N ASP A 638 -11.94 8.45 14.60
CA ASP A 638 -10.73 9.29 14.57
C ASP A 638 -11.10 10.80 14.60
N ALA A 639 -12.03 11.20 13.74
CA ALA A 639 -12.42 12.59 13.60
C ALA A 639 -13.17 13.15 14.84
N TYR A 640 -14.06 12.37 15.45
CA TYR A 640 -14.79 12.82 16.64
C TYR A 640 -13.93 12.75 17.89
N PHE A 641 -13.12 11.70 18.03
CA PHE A 641 -12.22 11.53 19.17
C PHE A 641 -11.20 12.66 19.27
N SER A 642 -10.60 13.07 18.13
CA SER A 642 -9.67 14.20 18.08
C SER A 642 -10.29 15.53 18.51
N LYS A 643 -11.60 15.67 18.36
CA LYS A 643 -12.37 16.84 18.83
C LYS A 643 -12.95 16.66 20.24
N MET A 644 -12.62 15.55 20.94
CA MET A 644 -13.16 15.16 22.24
C MET A 644 -14.68 15.01 22.26
N ASP A 645 -15.30 14.77 21.09
CA ASP A 645 -16.73 14.50 20.97
C ASP A 645 -17.03 13.01 21.25
N TYR A 646 -16.84 12.63 22.52
CA TYR A 646 -17.02 11.26 22.96
C TYR A 646 -18.47 10.75 22.80
N ALA A 647 -19.44 11.68 22.81
CA ALA A 647 -20.84 11.33 22.58
C ALA A 647 -21.06 10.85 21.14
N ALA A 648 -20.50 11.57 20.17
CA ALA A 648 -20.56 11.16 18.76
C ALA A 648 -19.83 9.83 18.51
N VAL A 649 -18.65 9.61 19.14
CA VAL A 649 -17.94 8.32 19.04
C VAL A 649 -18.84 7.17 19.48
N VAL A 650 -19.44 7.27 20.67
CA VAL A 650 -20.29 6.19 21.21
C VAL A 650 -21.53 5.98 20.35
N SER A 651 -22.13 7.04 19.81
CA SER A 651 -23.33 6.93 18.96
C SER A 651 -23.09 6.17 17.66
N LEU A 652 -21.87 6.14 17.13
CA LEU A 652 -21.54 5.38 15.92
C LEU A 652 -21.68 3.84 16.10
N PHE A 653 -21.78 3.37 17.33
CA PHE A 653 -21.85 1.94 17.66
C PHE A 653 -23.16 1.57 18.37
N SER A 654 -24.12 2.51 18.55
CA SER A 654 -25.36 2.28 19.27
C SER A 654 -26.22 1.19 18.63
N ASP A 655 -26.26 1.14 17.31
CA ASP A 655 -27.16 0.27 16.56
C ASP A 655 -26.50 -1.03 16.05
N VAL A 656 -25.19 -1.01 15.88
CA VAL A 656 -24.44 -2.12 15.23
C VAL A 656 -23.55 -2.87 16.23
N GLY A 657 -23.19 -2.21 17.33
CA GLY A 657 -22.20 -2.74 18.25
C GLY A 657 -20.77 -2.70 17.68
N VAL A 658 -19.85 -3.32 18.40
CA VAL A 658 -18.46 -3.49 17.97
C VAL A 658 -18.36 -4.81 17.23
N THR A 659 -17.81 -4.79 16.02
CA THR A 659 -17.63 -5.98 15.19
C THR A 659 -16.28 -6.63 15.42
N GLU A 660 -16.11 -7.89 15.01
CA GLU A 660 -14.81 -8.58 15.06
C GLU A 660 -13.76 -7.93 14.16
N THR A 661 -14.20 -7.17 13.15
CA THR A 661 -13.34 -6.44 12.20
C THR A 661 -12.87 -5.08 12.72
N THR A 662 -13.46 -4.56 13.82
CA THR A 662 -13.06 -3.28 14.42
C THR A 662 -11.63 -3.37 14.94
N ASP A 663 -10.73 -2.53 14.45
CA ASP A 663 -9.32 -2.54 14.84
C ASP A 663 -9.09 -2.11 16.31
N SER A 664 -7.96 -2.53 16.88
CA SER A 664 -7.67 -2.32 18.31
C SER A 664 -7.56 -0.84 18.69
N GLU A 665 -7.08 0.02 17.79
CA GLU A 665 -6.99 1.47 18.04
C GLU A 665 -8.38 2.09 18.12
N THR A 666 -9.27 1.74 17.21
CA THR A 666 -10.68 2.15 17.24
C THR A 666 -11.37 1.65 18.51
N LEU A 667 -11.14 0.39 18.91
CA LEU A 667 -11.67 -0.17 20.16
C LEU A 667 -11.24 0.63 21.39
N LEU A 668 -9.96 0.98 21.48
CA LEU A 668 -9.41 1.79 22.57
C LEU A 668 -10.07 3.17 22.64
N ARG A 669 -10.27 3.83 21.49
CA ARG A 669 -10.96 5.12 21.42
C ARG A 669 -12.42 5.04 21.85
N ILE A 670 -13.12 3.96 21.47
CA ILE A 670 -14.51 3.71 21.91
C ILE A 670 -14.53 3.53 23.43
N ALA A 671 -13.67 2.64 23.96
CA ALA A 671 -13.61 2.38 25.41
C ALA A 671 -13.24 3.64 26.20
N THR A 672 -12.25 4.41 25.75
CA THR A 672 -11.92 5.70 26.35
C THR A 672 -13.10 6.68 26.30
N SER A 673 -13.84 6.70 25.18
CA SER A 673 -15.01 7.59 25.05
C SER A 673 -16.13 7.20 26.02
N LEU A 674 -16.34 5.91 26.25
CA LEU A 674 -17.28 5.38 27.25
C LEU A 674 -16.84 5.77 28.66
N GLU A 675 -15.55 5.59 28.98
CA GLU A 675 -14.98 5.98 30.29
C GLU A 675 -15.16 7.49 30.54
N LYS A 676 -14.80 8.35 29.57
CA LYS A 676 -14.97 9.81 29.68
C LYS A 676 -16.43 10.24 29.85
N ARG A 677 -17.38 9.40 29.48
CA ARG A 677 -18.81 9.60 29.72
C ARG A 677 -19.33 8.96 31.00
N GLY A 678 -18.44 8.42 31.84
CA GLY A 678 -18.77 7.77 33.10
C GLY A 678 -19.34 6.35 32.98
N SER A 679 -19.21 5.72 31.81
CA SER A 679 -19.69 4.36 31.53
C SER A 679 -18.56 3.34 31.55
N THR A 680 -17.70 3.37 32.59
CA THR A 680 -16.49 2.51 32.70
C THR A 680 -16.84 1.02 32.64
N SER A 681 -18.00 0.59 33.15
CA SER A 681 -18.42 -0.81 33.03
C SER A 681 -18.68 -1.24 31.58
N GLN A 682 -19.21 -0.35 30.74
CA GLN A 682 -19.38 -0.62 29.31
C GLN A 682 -18.02 -0.62 28.57
N ALA A 683 -17.11 0.29 28.95
CA ALA A 683 -15.74 0.27 28.40
C ALA A 683 -15.04 -1.06 28.69
N ILE A 684 -15.15 -1.59 29.92
CA ILE A 684 -14.65 -2.91 30.31
C ILE A 684 -15.25 -3.99 29.41
N SER A 685 -16.58 -4.03 29.28
CA SER A 685 -17.28 -5.04 28.49
C SER A 685 -16.85 -5.05 27.01
N VAL A 686 -16.67 -3.87 26.41
CA VAL A 686 -16.20 -3.73 25.01
C VAL A 686 -14.82 -4.37 24.84
N ILE A 687 -13.89 -4.08 25.74
CA ILE A 687 -12.53 -4.63 25.66
C ILE A 687 -12.52 -6.13 25.98
N GLU A 688 -13.28 -6.60 27.01
CA GLU A 688 -13.35 -8.01 27.35
C GLU A 688 -13.91 -8.85 26.19
N ASN A 689 -14.97 -8.37 25.52
CA ASN A 689 -15.52 -9.04 24.34
C ASN A 689 -14.51 -9.11 23.19
N ALA A 690 -13.77 -8.04 22.93
CA ALA A 690 -12.75 -8.03 21.91
C ALA A 690 -11.60 -9.01 22.21
N LEU A 691 -11.22 -9.15 23.47
CA LEU A 691 -10.18 -10.09 23.92
C LEU A 691 -10.59 -11.57 23.82
N GLN A 692 -11.90 -11.89 23.71
CA GLN A 692 -12.34 -13.27 23.46
C GLN A 692 -11.92 -13.76 22.06
N SER A 693 -12.03 -12.90 21.06
CA SER A 693 -11.62 -13.22 19.69
C SER A 693 -10.15 -12.92 19.41
N ARG A 694 -9.53 -12.03 20.20
CA ARG A 694 -8.14 -11.56 20.04
C ARG A 694 -7.35 -11.63 21.34
N PRO A 695 -7.04 -12.83 21.85
CA PRO A 695 -6.43 -13.01 23.18
C PRO A 695 -4.97 -12.59 23.29
N GLU A 696 -4.31 -12.22 22.18
CA GLU A 696 -2.88 -11.84 22.13
C GLU A 696 -2.66 -10.31 22.03
N GLU A 697 -3.71 -9.49 22.09
CA GLU A 697 -3.66 -8.04 21.94
C GLU A 697 -3.23 -7.33 23.24
N GLY A 698 -1.92 -7.19 23.44
CA GLY A 698 -1.33 -6.55 24.63
C GLY A 698 -1.92 -5.19 25.00
N PRO A 699 -2.08 -4.22 24.06
CA PRO A 699 -2.64 -2.90 24.34
C PRO A 699 -4.06 -2.95 24.93
N LEU A 700 -4.90 -3.90 24.52
CA LEU A 700 -6.25 -4.06 25.08
C LEU A 700 -6.22 -4.51 26.54
N TYR A 701 -5.29 -5.41 26.92
CA TYR A 701 -5.11 -5.80 28.33
C TYR A 701 -4.65 -4.64 29.20
N LEU A 702 -3.76 -3.77 28.68
CA LEU A 702 -3.26 -2.61 29.43
C LEU A 702 -4.38 -1.60 29.67
N ALA A 703 -5.21 -1.32 28.65
CA ALA A 703 -6.38 -0.45 28.81
C ALA A 703 -7.38 -1.04 29.80
N LEU A 704 -7.66 -2.34 29.69
CA LEU A 704 -8.55 -3.03 30.63
C LEU A 704 -8.03 -2.98 32.08
N ALA A 705 -6.71 -3.13 32.26
CA ALA A 705 -6.07 -2.99 33.58
C ALA A 705 -6.28 -1.59 34.18
N GLN A 706 -6.17 -0.55 33.37
CA GLN A 706 -6.42 0.82 33.81
C GLN A 706 -7.88 0.96 34.29
N TYR A 707 -8.87 0.52 33.51
CA TYR A 707 -10.28 0.60 33.90
C TYR A 707 -10.60 -0.19 35.16
N TYR A 708 -10.00 -1.37 35.37
CA TYR A 708 -10.15 -2.13 36.61
C TYR A 708 -9.50 -1.45 37.81
N SER A 709 -8.40 -0.72 37.59
CA SER A 709 -7.78 0.13 38.64
C SER A 709 -8.70 1.28 39.04
N GLU A 710 -9.34 1.96 38.09
CA GLU A 710 -10.25 3.07 38.29
C GLU A 710 -11.50 2.67 39.12
N ILE A 711 -12.00 1.45 38.91
CA ILE A 711 -13.13 0.91 39.70
C ILE A 711 -12.69 0.24 41.00
N GLY A 712 -11.40 0.37 41.39
CA GLY A 712 -10.85 -0.12 42.67
C GLY A 712 -10.49 -1.61 42.69
N ASN A 713 -10.50 -2.32 41.58
CA ASN A 713 -10.11 -3.74 41.51
C ASN A 713 -8.62 -3.91 41.20
N ALA A 714 -7.78 -3.51 42.18
CA ALA A 714 -6.32 -3.52 42.03
C ALA A 714 -5.73 -4.93 41.72
N ARG A 715 -6.37 -6.01 42.24
CA ARG A 715 -5.89 -7.36 41.97
C ARG A 715 -6.03 -7.75 40.50
N LYS A 716 -7.20 -7.52 39.92
CA LYS A 716 -7.44 -7.81 38.49
C LYS A 716 -6.64 -6.88 37.57
N ALA A 717 -6.48 -5.62 37.98
CA ALA A 717 -5.62 -4.67 37.29
C ALA A 717 -4.15 -5.12 37.20
N ALA A 718 -3.58 -5.62 38.30
CA ALA A 718 -2.21 -6.13 38.30
C ALA A 718 -2.04 -7.38 37.40
N GLU A 719 -2.98 -8.32 37.47
CA GLU A 719 -3.01 -9.52 36.62
C GLU A 719 -3.03 -9.16 35.13
N LEU A 720 -3.95 -8.27 34.75
CA LEU A 720 -4.11 -7.82 33.36
C LEU A 720 -2.89 -7.02 32.87
N THR A 721 -2.27 -6.21 33.74
CA THR A 721 -1.03 -5.50 33.41
C THR A 721 0.11 -6.47 33.10
N GLN A 722 0.25 -7.55 33.91
CA GLN A 722 1.25 -8.57 33.66
C GLN A 722 1.00 -9.28 32.33
N ARG A 723 -0.26 -9.64 32.07
CA ARG A 723 -0.67 -10.29 30.82
C ARG A 723 -0.45 -9.39 29.60
N GLY A 724 -0.81 -8.12 29.67
CA GLY A 724 -0.57 -7.14 28.60
C GLY A 724 0.92 -6.96 28.28
N LYS A 725 1.76 -6.90 29.31
CA LYS A 725 3.23 -6.85 29.14
C LYS A 725 3.78 -8.11 28.50
N SER A 726 3.28 -9.30 28.84
CA SER A 726 3.75 -10.57 28.26
C SER A 726 3.45 -10.63 26.75
N TYR A 727 2.30 -10.17 26.31
CA TYR A 727 1.96 -10.11 24.88
C TYR A 727 2.70 -8.98 24.15
N SER A 728 2.93 -7.85 24.78
CA SER A 728 3.73 -6.76 24.20
C SER A 728 5.21 -7.16 24.02
N THR A 729 5.74 -8.07 24.86
CA THR A 729 7.10 -8.62 24.71
C THR A 729 7.17 -9.78 23.71
N THR A 730 6.08 -10.51 23.50
CA THR A 730 6.03 -11.64 22.54
C THR A 730 5.85 -11.14 21.11
N ASP A 731 5.20 -10.01 20.91
CA ASP A 731 5.06 -9.37 19.59
C ASP A 731 6.39 -8.82 19.07
N SER A 732 7.32 -8.50 19.95
CA SER A 732 8.69 -8.13 19.57
C SER A 732 9.56 -9.32 19.08
N THR A 733 9.06 -10.55 19.21
CA THR A 733 9.79 -11.77 18.81
C THR A 733 9.14 -12.55 17.66
N LYS A 734 7.92 -12.18 17.24
CA LYS A 734 7.16 -12.88 16.18
C LYS A 734 6.96 -12.10 14.87
N HIS A 735 7.47 -10.86 14.74
CA HIS A 735 7.37 -10.07 13.53
C HIS A 735 8.71 -9.78 12.87
#